data_cf127ec309330bbb3810476a2dc301d4
#
_entry.id   cf127ec309330bbb3810476a2dc301d4
#
_cell.length_a   1.000
_cell.length_b   1.000
_cell.length_c   1.000
_cell.angle_alpha   90.00
_cell.angle_beta   90.00
_cell.angle_gamma   90.00
#
_symmetry.space_group_name_H-M   'P 1'
#
loop_
_entity.id
_entity.type
_entity.pdbx_description
1 polymer ?
#
loop_
_entity_poly.entity_id
_entity_poly.type
_entity_poly.pdbx_seq_one_letter_code
_entity_poly.pdbx_strand_id
1 'polypeptide(L)'
;MPHLDFTQPPFDVLRLTERQSLKKNTQVRYLGANESLSCDDLHNFFVVLKGQIDQTLADELVASYFGSNHSDLLNSNDWFDGRRTPESHHHIKKTLDNDPYPDTYRYTAHEDTLLLQINGTAIDKISAQNHLVRQLLSDKLPERLKALRQRRSTPAQGLGLNAGSYTAQQEVQQIMLQPVTDVMLLPVHIIDADHSLHEAARIMTEAGLKHVLVRPTNHLLEPPIDTLNNTKNTSKPEAEHSMTHRSDRELGILTDTDICRAVSEQKDPATTPCQYFASFNLRTINAQSEIGDALMTMTRYRIHRLPVIDNKDQVIGVLGQSDVLAYLGHHSQLISVQIEQAKDLNSLDTAVELIGRYIRTQHQNGVKIGIVSRMVQTLNAQVFTKLWKLIVPDEVVANTCVIVMGSEGRGEQIMRTDQDNALIIRDGFTHPDLAQFADTFNNHLADLGYPLCDGKIMMNNPMWRQPLKQFKAQISLWFKDTEPMHSIYLSAILDGEYVCGDESLLKDVREHLQTAHRQSDRMFVRQFVRAALQFGDVNQWWQKFVPLLSGKPSSHDIDLKKAGIFPLVHGIRALALENDILEVPSTKGRLKGLVQAGALNQERADTLSEALEFFMAQRLSVALSTDDKYARHVDPTTLSALERDLLKECLAVVKSFKTQLRQHYQLEVS
;
A
#
# COMPACT_ATOMS: atom_id res chain seq x y z
N MET A 1 -29.26 8.42 33.06
CA MET A 1 -27.85 8.79 32.98
C MET A 1 -27.39 8.44 31.61
N PRO A 2 -26.73 9.31 30.86
CA PRO A 2 -26.14 8.97 29.57
C PRO A 2 -25.13 7.85 29.81
N HIS A 3 -25.36 6.68 29.25
CA HIS A 3 -24.48 5.55 29.37
C HIS A 3 -23.34 5.71 28.37
N LEU A 4 -22.11 5.99 28.86
CA LEU A 4 -20.94 5.83 28.02
C LEU A 4 -20.84 4.37 27.58
N ASP A 5 -20.82 4.17 26.29
CA ASP A 5 -20.60 2.85 25.70
C ASP A 5 -19.11 2.53 25.72
N PHE A 6 -18.65 1.85 26.76
CA PHE A 6 -17.27 1.36 26.84
C PHE A 6 -16.97 0.23 25.83
N THR A 7 -17.89 -0.07 24.92
CA THR A 7 -17.64 -0.96 23.77
C THR A 7 -17.08 -0.20 22.58
N GLN A 8 -17.07 1.13 22.62
CA GLN A 8 -16.50 1.99 21.59
C GLN A 8 -14.99 2.27 21.81
N PRO A 9 -14.21 2.51 20.75
CA PRO A 9 -12.80 2.94 20.86
C PRO A 9 -12.64 4.22 21.71
N PRO A 10 -11.58 4.31 22.50
CA PRO A 10 -10.47 3.39 22.73
C PRO A 10 -10.73 2.30 23.78
N PHE A 11 -11.93 2.25 24.37
CA PHE A 11 -12.26 1.42 25.53
C PHE A 11 -12.72 -0.01 25.16
N ASP A 12 -13.00 -0.28 23.90
CA ASP A 12 -13.45 -1.58 23.40
C ASP A 12 -12.42 -2.70 23.59
N VAL A 13 -11.12 -2.35 23.71
CA VAL A 13 -10.02 -3.26 24.00
C VAL A 13 -9.94 -3.66 25.48
N LEU A 14 -10.78 -3.07 26.34
CA LEU A 14 -10.81 -3.34 27.79
C LEU A 14 -11.57 -4.62 28.12
N ARG A 15 -11.06 -5.37 29.07
CA ARG A 15 -11.74 -6.50 29.69
C ARG A 15 -12.96 -6.02 30.48
N LEU A 16 -13.91 -6.90 30.73
CA LEU A 16 -15.13 -6.57 31.48
C LEU A 16 -14.81 -5.99 32.89
N THR A 17 -13.83 -6.55 33.58
CA THR A 17 -13.36 -6.08 34.90
C THR A 17 -12.73 -4.69 34.85
N GLU A 18 -11.98 -4.39 33.80
CA GLU A 18 -11.35 -3.08 33.56
C GLU A 18 -12.42 -2.02 33.28
N ARG A 19 -13.42 -2.35 32.42
CA ARG A 19 -14.57 -1.47 32.15
C ARG A 19 -15.37 -1.17 33.41
N GLN A 20 -15.60 -2.16 34.28
CA GLN A 20 -16.28 -1.99 35.54
C GLN A 20 -15.47 -1.09 36.52
N SER A 21 -14.16 -1.22 36.52
CA SER A 21 -13.26 -0.37 37.30
C SER A 21 -13.31 1.08 36.82
N LEU A 22 -13.29 1.35 35.52
CA LEU A 22 -13.44 2.70 34.97
C LEU A 22 -14.78 3.30 35.35
N LYS A 23 -15.89 2.57 35.18
CA LYS A 23 -17.24 3.05 35.54
C LYS A 23 -17.36 3.57 36.96
N LYS A 24 -16.61 2.98 37.91
CA LYS A 24 -16.61 3.42 39.31
C LYS A 24 -15.77 4.69 39.54
N ASN A 25 -14.91 5.04 38.59
CA ASN A 25 -13.98 6.18 38.68
C ASN A 25 -14.35 7.27 37.64
N THR A 26 -15.64 7.39 37.31
CA THR A 26 -16.15 8.39 36.38
C THR A 26 -17.09 9.35 37.11
N GLN A 27 -17.05 10.61 36.70
CA GLN A 27 -18.02 11.63 37.12
C GLN A 27 -18.45 12.50 35.94
N VAL A 28 -19.67 13.01 35.97
CA VAL A 28 -20.16 13.95 34.97
C VAL A 28 -19.77 15.38 35.42
N ARG A 29 -19.16 16.13 34.48
CA ARG A 29 -18.79 17.52 34.66
C ARG A 29 -19.50 18.42 33.68
N TYR A 30 -20.01 19.52 34.13
CA TYR A 30 -20.58 20.58 33.31
C TYR A 30 -19.59 21.73 33.21
N LEU A 31 -19.45 22.30 32.02
CA LEU A 31 -18.75 23.55 31.75
C LEU A 31 -19.71 24.49 31.03
N GLY A 32 -19.82 25.71 31.51
CA GLY A 32 -20.56 26.78 30.84
C GLY A 32 -19.81 27.29 29.61
N ALA A 33 -20.53 27.91 28.67
CA ALA A 33 -19.93 28.53 27.49
C ALA A 33 -18.73 29.45 27.86
N ASN A 34 -17.62 29.32 27.19
CA ASN A 34 -16.33 30.03 27.45
C ASN A 34 -15.64 29.68 28.78
N GLU A 35 -16.10 28.66 29.50
CA GLU A 35 -15.42 28.15 30.67
C GLU A 35 -14.29 27.21 30.26
N SER A 36 -13.12 27.33 30.92
CA SER A 36 -11.97 26.48 30.69
C SER A 36 -11.76 25.47 31.81
N LEU A 37 -11.21 24.30 31.49
CA LEU A 37 -10.75 23.34 32.48
C LEU A 37 -9.59 23.95 33.29
N SER A 38 -9.61 23.74 34.63
CA SER A 38 -8.51 24.15 35.50
C SER A 38 -7.30 23.24 35.35
N CYS A 39 -6.12 23.69 35.78
CA CYS A 39 -4.90 22.88 35.80
C CYS A 39 -5.08 21.55 36.57
N ASP A 40 -5.85 21.57 37.66
CA ASP A 40 -6.15 20.40 38.49
C ASP A 40 -7.02 19.39 37.74
N ASP A 41 -7.86 19.88 36.84
CA ASP A 41 -8.71 18.99 35.96
C ASP A 41 -7.88 18.27 34.93
N LEU A 42 -6.78 18.86 34.46
CA LEU A 42 -5.94 18.29 33.40
C LEU A 42 -5.23 16.97 33.76
N HIS A 43 -5.33 16.51 35.01
CA HIS A 43 -4.86 15.19 35.44
C HIS A 43 -5.81 14.05 35.05
N ASN A 44 -6.91 14.32 34.35
CA ASN A 44 -7.97 13.38 34.02
C ASN A 44 -8.12 13.18 32.51
N PHE A 45 -8.84 12.14 32.17
CA PHE A 45 -9.27 11.82 30.81
C PHE A 45 -10.75 12.23 30.64
N PHE A 46 -11.09 12.78 29.49
CA PHE A 46 -12.41 13.32 29.23
C PHE A 46 -13.06 12.73 27.97
N VAL A 47 -14.38 12.51 28.05
CA VAL A 47 -15.21 12.18 26.89
C VAL A 47 -16.30 13.25 26.81
N VAL A 48 -16.47 13.85 25.63
CA VAL A 48 -17.45 14.89 25.40
C VAL A 48 -18.81 14.23 25.17
N LEU A 49 -19.72 14.35 26.13
CA LEU A 49 -21.07 13.75 26.04
C LEU A 49 -22.03 14.64 25.24
N LYS A 50 -21.91 15.96 25.41
CA LYS A 50 -22.70 16.98 24.71
C LYS A 50 -21.91 18.27 24.61
N GLY A 51 -22.08 19.03 23.53
CA GLY A 51 -21.43 20.32 23.32
C GLY A 51 -20.07 20.18 22.61
N GLN A 52 -19.23 21.22 22.74
CA GLN A 52 -17.94 21.35 22.08
C GLN A 52 -16.88 21.87 23.04
N ILE A 53 -15.69 21.24 23.02
CA ILE A 53 -14.49 21.69 23.69
C ILE A 53 -13.43 22.06 22.64
N ASP A 54 -12.88 23.27 22.77
CA ASP A 54 -11.78 23.74 21.94
C ASP A 54 -10.45 23.62 22.70
N GLN A 55 -9.48 22.97 22.08
CA GLN A 55 -8.11 22.88 22.56
C GLN A 55 -7.27 23.95 21.89
N THR A 56 -6.66 24.83 22.68
CA THR A 56 -5.77 25.89 22.19
C THR A 56 -4.37 25.76 22.78
N LEU A 57 -3.38 26.26 22.03
CA LEU A 57 -1.99 26.39 22.46
C LEU A 57 -1.52 27.80 22.08
N ALA A 58 -1.04 28.57 23.03
CA ALA A 58 -0.67 29.96 22.81
C ALA A 58 -1.78 30.77 22.09
N ASP A 59 -3.03 30.60 22.53
CA ASP A 59 -4.26 31.17 21.97
C ASP A 59 -4.61 30.78 20.54
N GLU A 60 -3.83 29.89 19.92
CA GLU A 60 -4.19 29.30 18.63
C GLU A 60 -4.98 28.01 18.80
N LEU A 61 -6.09 27.88 18.05
CA LEU A 61 -6.89 26.66 18.01
C LEU A 61 -6.09 25.50 17.42
N VAL A 62 -5.97 24.41 18.20
CA VAL A 62 -5.28 23.18 17.81
C VAL A 62 -6.28 22.10 17.37
N ALA A 63 -7.33 21.89 18.17
CA ALA A 63 -8.37 20.91 17.90
C ALA A 63 -9.69 21.29 18.56
N SER A 64 -10.80 20.72 18.05
CA SER A 64 -12.12 20.78 18.67
C SER A 64 -12.65 19.37 18.87
N TYR A 65 -13.33 19.11 19.99
CA TYR A 65 -13.90 17.82 20.39
C TYR A 65 -15.40 17.96 20.59
N PHE A 66 -16.18 17.03 20.05
CA PHE A 66 -17.64 17.10 19.97
C PHE A 66 -18.32 15.92 20.67
N GLY A 67 -19.49 16.18 21.25
CA GLY A 67 -20.40 15.15 21.77
C GLY A 67 -21.32 14.61 20.66
N SER A 68 -21.70 13.32 20.75
CA SER A 68 -22.59 12.67 19.75
C SER A 68 -23.99 13.28 19.66
N ASN A 69 -24.48 13.91 20.72
CA ASN A 69 -25.79 14.58 20.71
C ASN A 69 -25.75 15.97 20.06
N HIS A 70 -24.60 16.41 19.58
CA HIS A 70 -24.47 17.73 18.96
C HIS A 70 -24.80 17.72 17.47
N SER A 71 -24.63 16.58 16.82
CA SER A 71 -25.16 16.33 15.48
C SER A 71 -25.51 14.84 15.32
N ASP A 72 -26.63 14.53 14.67
CA ASP A 72 -27.02 13.17 14.30
C ASP A 72 -25.99 12.50 13.36
N LEU A 73 -24.93 13.23 13.01
CA LEU A 73 -23.87 12.83 12.09
C LEU A 73 -22.69 12.12 12.77
N LEU A 74 -22.50 12.27 14.10
CA LEU A 74 -21.39 11.65 14.81
C LEU A 74 -21.78 10.26 15.35
N ASN A 75 -21.15 9.22 14.84
CA ASN A 75 -21.34 7.84 15.28
C ASN A 75 -20.81 7.55 16.69
N SER A 76 -19.98 8.44 17.27
CA SER A 76 -19.36 8.26 18.59
C SER A 76 -18.89 9.59 19.18
N ASN A 77 -18.89 9.66 20.52
CA ASN A 77 -18.37 10.81 21.25
C ASN A 77 -16.85 10.97 21.07
N ASP A 78 -16.41 12.23 20.89
CA ASP A 78 -14.99 12.54 20.93
C ASP A 78 -14.47 12.50 22.37
N TRP A 79 -13.16 12.29 22.51
CA TRP A 79 -12.47 12.24 23.77
C TRP A 79 -11.10 12.91 23.68
N PHE A 80 -10.56 13.33 24.82
CA PHE A 80 -9.21 13.85 24.92
C PHE A 80 -8.59 13.47 26.27
N ASP A 81 -7.28 13.37 26.28
CA ASP A 81 -6.50 13.15 27.50
C ASP A 81 -5.94 14.49 27.97
N GLY A 82 -6.46 15.01 29.08
CA GLY A 82 -6.01 16.28 29.64
C GLY A 82 -4.55 16.27 30.10
N ARG A 83 -3.97 15.07 30.32
CA ARG A 83 -2.58 14.90 30.76
C ARG A 83 -1.56 15.06 29.64
N ARG A 84 -2.03 15.10 28.36
CA ARG A 84 -1.13 15.29 27.23
C ARG A 84 -0.47 16.66 27.27
N THR A 85 0.84 16.63 27.11
CA THR A 85 1.63 17.83 26.88
C THR A 85 1.81 18.04 25.39
N PRO A 86 1.93 19.27 24.89
CA PRO A 86 2.38 19.52 23.53
C PRO A 86 3.68 18.75 23.31
N GLU A 87 3.77 17.92 22.26
CA GLU A 87 5.04 17.30 21.88
C GLU A 87 6.06 18.42 21.82
N SER A 88 7.08 18.28 22.65
CA SER A 88 8.02 19.31 23.01
C SER A 88 8.39 20.18 21.80
N HIS A 89 7.80 21.36 21.72
CA HIS A 89 8.32 22.48 20.94
C HIS A 89 9.65 22.95 21.56
N HIS A 90 10.49 22.01 21.98
CA HIS A 90 11.71 22.22 22.77
C HIS A 90 12.80 23.01 22.06
N HIS A 91 12.49 23.74 20.99
CA HIS A 91 13.41 24.72 20.41
C HIS A 91 12.82 26.09 20.08
N ILE A 92 11.66 26.44 20.63
CA ILE A 92 11.31 27.87 20.69
C ILE A 92 11.95 28.41 21.96
N LYS A 93 13.18 28.97 21.80
CA LYS A 93 13.86 29.72 22.83
C LYS A 93 12.90 30.72 23.46
N LYS A 94 12.85 30.68 24.81
CA LYS A 94 12.49 31.78 25.66
C LYS A 94 12.74 33.15 25.01
N THR A 95 11.72 33.78 24.51
CA THR A 95 11.62 35.22 24.35
C THR A 95 10.15 35.57 24.34
N LEU A 96 9.65 35.87 25.51
CA LEU A 96 8.81 36.99 25.86
C LEU A 96 8.12 36.67 27.18
N ASP A 97 8.44 37.53 28.12
CA ASP A 97 8.06 37.48 29.52
C ASP A 97 6.54 37.61 29.73
N ASN A 98 6.05 36.93 30.78
CA ASN A 98 4.82 37.11 31.54
C ASN A 98 3.58 36.22 31.24
N ASP A 99 3.68 35.11 30.58
CA ASP A 99 2.62 34.08 30.68
C ASP A 99 3.11 32.95 31.61
N PRO A 100 2.44 32.65 32.73
CA PRO A 100 2.87 31.62 33.67
C PRO A 100 2.80 30.17 33.09
N TYR A 101 2.17 29.95 31.90
CA TYR A 101 1.98 28.61 31.29
C TYR A 101 2.07 28.61 29.76
N PRO A 102 3.19 29.03 29.14
CA PRO A 102 3.25 29.13 27.68
C PRO A 102 3.25 27.78 26.91
N ASP A 103 3.42 26.65 27.61
CA ASP A 103 3.67 25.32 27.00
C ASP A 103 2.59 24.28 27.32
N THR A 104 1.40 24.68 27.75
CA THR A 104 0.30 23.72 28.05
C THR A 104 -0.93 23.98 27.21
N TYR A 105 -1.63 22.89 26.87
CA TYR A 105 -2.92 23.01 26.22
C TYR A 105 -3.96 23.61 27.15
N ARG A 106 -4.76 24.54 26.60
CA ARG A 106 -5.97 25.04 27.26
C ARG A 106 -7.20 24.41 26.62
N TYR A 107 -8.14 23.92 27.40
CA TYR A 107 -9.38 23.32 26.95
C TYR A 107 -10.55 24.21 27.42
N THR A 108 -11.26 24.81 26.46
CA THR A 108 -12.35 25.78 26.71
C THR A 108 -13.63 25.30 26.07
N ALA A 109 -14.74 25.36 26.80
CA ALA A 109 -16.06 25.04 26.27
C ALA A 109 -16.50 26.15 25.30
N HIS A 110 -16.81 25.80 24.06
CA HIS A 110 -17.35 26.72 23.06
C HIS A 110 -18.80 27.11 23.36
N GLU A 111 -19.52 26.16 23.95
CA GLU A 111 -20.92 26.27 24.38
C GLU A 111 -21.12 25.46 25.67
N ASP A 112 -22.36 25.46 26.21
CA ASP A 112 -22.69 24.64 27.37
C ASP A 112 -22.38 23.17 27.11
N THR A 113 -21.40 22.61 27.81
CA THR A 113 -20.80 21.31 27.49
C THR A 113 -20.88 20.36 28.69
N LEU A 114 -21.26 19.11 28.40
CA LEU A 114 -21.21 18.01 29.35
C LEU A 114 -20.06 17.07 29.04
N LEU A 115 -19.21 16.85 30.01
CA LEU A 115 -18.06 15.96 29.95
C LEU A 115 -18.26 14.76 30.88
N LEU A 116 -17.79 13.59 30.47
CA LEU A 116 -17.52 12.48 31.37
C LEU A 116 -16.03 12.56 31.73
N GLN A 117 -15.74 12.89 32.97
CA GLN A 117 -14.38 12.91 33.51
C GLN A 117 -14.04 11.53 34.08
N ILE A 118 -12.95 10.95 33.64
CA ILE A 118 -12.42 9.66 34.09
C ILE A 118 -11.12 9.93 34.84
N ASN A 119 -11.01 9.42 36.06
CA ASN A 119 -9.84 9.64 36.91
C ASN A 119 -8.56 9.10 36.23
N GLY A 120 -7.54 9.95 36.09
CA GLY A 120 -6.27 9.62 35.42
C GLY A 120 -5.54 8.45 36.09
N THR A 121 -5.57 8.34 37.43
CA THR A 121 -4.91 7.22 38.14
C THR A 121 -5.60 5.88 37.85
N ALA A 122 -6.89 5.87 37.54
CA ALA A 122 -7.60 4.67 37.13
C ALA A 122 -7.18 4.22 35.71
N ILE A 123 -7.00 5.20 34.81
CA ILE A 123 -6.44 4.98 33.47
C ILE A 123 -5.01 4.42 33.58
N ASP A 124 -4.16 4.99 34.43
CA ASP A 124 -2.76 4.56 34.61
C ASP A 124 -2.66 3.12 35.11
N LYS A 125 -3.52 2.74 36.06
CA LYS A 125 -3.58 1.34 36.55
C LYS A 125 -3.92 0.36 35.42
N ILE A 126 -4.87 0.71 34.58
CA ILE A 126 -5.26 -0.13 33.44
C ILE A 126 -4.15 -0.16 32.39
N SER A 127 -3.56 0.97 32.06
CA SER A 127 -2.44 1.09 31.12
C SER A 127 -1.21 0.30 31.59
N ALA A 128 -0.99 0.19 32.91
CA ALA A 128 0.07 -0.63 33.49
C ALA A 128 -0.12 -2.13 33.22
N GLN A 129 -1.38 -2.60 33.14
CA GLN A 129 -1.74 -4.02 32.97
C GLN A 129 -2.08 -4.38 31.53
N ASN A 130 -2.52 -3.42 30.73
CA ASN A 130 -2.96 -3.62 29.34
C ASN A 130 -2.04 -2.85 28.39
N HIS A 131 -1.17 -3.61 27.70
CA HIS A 131 -0.16 -3.04 26.81
C HIS A 131 -0.79 -2.26 25.65
N LEU A 132 -1.92 -2.71 25.09
CA LEU A 132 -2.59 -2.04 23.97
C LEU A 132 -3.19 -0.71 24.42
N VAL A 133 -3.82 -0.66 25.60
CA VAL A 133 -4.32 0.60 26.20
C VAL A 133 -3.17 1.58 26.44
N ARG A 134 -2.05 1.10 26.95
CA ARG A 134 -0.85 1.93 27.15
C ARG A 134 -0.38 2.57 25.87
N GLN A 135 -0.34 1.79 24.77
CA GLN A 135 0.09 2.32 23.48
C GLN A 135 -0.94 3.29 22.86
N LEU A 136 -2.25 3.01 23.00
CA LEU A 136 -3.32 3.89 22.48
C LEU A 136 -3.39 5.23 23.22
N LEU A 137 -2.96 5.28 24.46
CA LEU A 137 -2.95 6.47 25.29
C LEU A 137 -1.53 7.06 25.47
N SER A 138 -0.54 6.58 24.72
CA SER A 138 0.82 7.12 24.76
C SER A 138 0.86 8.57 24.29
N ASP A 139 1.72 9.37 24.88
CA ASP A 139 2.01 10.75 24.44
C ASP A 139 2.69 10.79 23.07
N LYS A 140 3.25 9.64 22.63
CA LYS A 140 3.97 9.54 21.37
C LYS A 140 3.06 9.08 20.24
N LEU A 141 2.83 9.94 19.27
CA LEU A 141 2.02 9.66 18.08
C LEU A 141 2.44 8.35 17.37
N PRO A 142 3.73 8.04 17.15
CA PRO A 142 4.13 6.77 16.51
C PRO A 142 3.66 5.51 17.25
N GLU A 143 3.64 5.52 18.59
CA GLU A 143 3.16 4.39 19.39
C GLU A 143 1.65 4.20 19.24
N ARG A 144 0.89 5.29 19.24
CA ARG A 144 -0.56 5.29 19.06
C ARG A 144 -0.96 4.80 17.67
N LEU A 145 -0.28 5.25 16.62
CA LEU A 145 -0.50 4.79 15.25
C LEU A 145 -0.13 3.31 15.08
N LYS A 146 0.91 2.85 15.78
CA LYS A 146 1.25 1.43 15.83
C LYS A 146 0.15 0.60 16.48
N ALA A 147 -0.40 1.06 17.59
CA ALA A 147 -1.51 0.40 18.28
C ALA A 147 -2.78 0.35 17.41
N LEU A 148 -3.09 1.42 16.68
CA LEU A 148 -4.22 1.43 15.73
C LEU A 148 -4.05 0.37 14.63
N ARG A 149 -2.85 0.23 14.08
CA ARG A 149 -2.55 -0.80 13.06
C ARG A 149 -2.70 -2.21 13.61
N GLN A 150 -2.15 -2.47 14.79
CA GLN A 150 -2.29 -3.77 15.47
C GLN A 150 -3.75 -4.13 15.72
N ARG A 151 -4.59 -3.15 16.02
CA ARG A 151 -6.01 -3.34 16.21
C ARG A 151 -6.74 -3.72 14.92
N ARG A 152 -6.42 -3.10 13.78
CA ARG A 152 -7.00 -3.42 12.48
C ARG A 152 -6.67 -4.86 12.03
N SER A 153 -5.49 -5.35 12.42
CA SER A 153 -5.04 -6.72 12.11
C SER A 153 -5.65 -7.80 13.02
N THR A 154 -6.42 -7.42 14.06
CA THR A 154 -7.05 -8.38 14.98
C THR A 154 -8.56 -8.39 14.74
N PRO A 155 -9.18 -9.49 14.23
CA PRO A 155 -10.62 -9.58 14.14
C PRO A 155 -11.24 -9.43 15.52
N ALA A 156 -12.40 -8.74 15.58
CA ALA A 156 -13.14 -8.48 16.82
C ALA A 156 -13.69 -9.78 17.45
N GLN A 157 -12.82 -10.55 18.09
CA GLN A 157 -13.19 -11.59 19.04
C GLN A 157 -12.23 -11.52 20.22
N GLY A 158 -12.79 -11.13 21.37
CA GLY A 158 -12.06 -11.08 22.61
C GLY A 158 -11.47 -12.42 22.99
N LEU A 159 -10.15 -12.45 23.02
CA LEU A 159 -9.34 -13.34 23.90
C LEU A 159 -7.87 -12.94 23.70
N GLY A 160 -7.26 -12.39 24.74
CA GLY A 160 -5.84 -12.10 24.72
C GLY A 160 -5.00 -13.37 24.68
N LEU A 161 -4.12 -13.45 23.69
CA LEU A 161 -2.88 -14.27 23.73
C LEU A 161 -1.98 -13.83 22.53
N ASN A 162 -0.73 -13.58 22.85
CA ASN A 162 0.48 -13.36 22.00
C ASN A 162 0.30 -13.19 20.48
N ALA A 163 0.26 -11.94 20.00
CA ALA A 163 -0.08 -11.53 18.63
C ALA A 163 1.01 -11.73 17.55
N GLY A 164 2.16 -12.28 17.87
CA GLY A 164 3.27 -12.38 16.89
C GLY A 164 3.29 -13.63 16.01
N SER A 165 2.70 -14.73 16.47
CA SER A 165 2.68 -16.01 15.74
C SER A 165 1.29 -16.40 15.21
N TYR A 166 0.23 -15.78 15.70
CA TYR A 166 -1.16 -16.11 15.33
C TYR A 166 -1.62 -15.50 14.01
N THR A 167 -1.11 -14.32 13.62
CA THR A 167 -1.52 -13.65 12.39
C THR A 167 -1.09 -14.41 11.14
N ALA A 168 0.13 -14.92 11.09
CA ALA A 168 0.61 -15.70 9.95
C ALA A 168 -0.12 -17.05 9.81
N GLN A 169 -0.50 -17.69 10.93
CA GLN A 169 -1.28 -18.92 10.90
C GLN A 169 -2.73 -18.71 10.46
N GLN A 170 -3.36 -17.60 10.87
CA GLN A 170 -4.73 -17.27 10.44
C GLN A 170 -4.79 -16.87 8.97
N GLU A 171 -3.79 -16.13 8.47
CA GLU A 171 -3.68 -15.80 7.05
C GLU A 171 -3.54 -17.06 6.19
N VAL A 172 -2.64 -17.96 6.55
CA VAL A 172 -2.48 -19.25 5.87
C VAL A 172 -3.77 -20.06 5.94
N GLN A 173 -4.47 -20.05 7.07
CA GLN A 173 -5.74 -20.79 7.23
C GLN A 173 -6.87 -20.18 6.37
N GLN A 174 -6.97 -18.86 6.27
CA GLN A 174 -7.95 -18.20 5.38
C GLN A 174 -7.65 -18.45 3.90
N ILE A 175 -6.38 -18.43 3.51
CA ILE A 175 -5.96 -18.73 2.14
C ILE A 175 -6.25 -20.20 1.81
N MET A 176 -6.06 -21.11 2.76
CA MET A 176 -6.37 -22.53 2.57
C MET A 176 -7.85 -22.82 2.29
N LEU A 177 -8.76 -21.95 2.74
CA LEU A 177 -10.21 -22.05 2.52
C LEU A 177 -10.67 -21.37 1.22
N GLN A 178 -9.77 -20.71 0.47
CA GLN A 178 -10.12 -20.10 -0.81
C GLN A 178 -10.22 -21.15 -1.91
N PRO A 179 -11.05 -20.93 -2.96
CA PRO A 179 -11.17 -21.86 -4.07
C PRO A 179 -9.87 -21.95 -4.87
N VAL A 180 -9.58 -23.13 -5.42
CA VAL A 180 -8.37 -23.39 -6.21
C VAL A 180 -8.25 -22.49 -7.46
N THR A 181 -9.36 -21.92 -7.93
CA THR A 181 -9.38 -20.95 -9.02
C THR A 181 -8.79 -19.59 -8.68
N ASP A 182 -8.58 -19.29 -7.41
CA ASP A 182 -7.89 -18.06 -6.98
C ASP A 182 -6.37 -18.18 -7.16
N VAL A 183 -5.85 -19.41 -7.25
CA VAL A 183 -4.47 -19.67 -7.69
C VAL A 183 -4.40 -19.64 -9.21
N MET A 184 -3.32 -19.11 -9.74
CA MET A 184 -3.08 -19.13 -11.19
C MET A 184 -3.02 -20.57 -11.70
N LEU A 185 -3.97 -20.94 -12.56
CA LEU A 185 -3.95 -22.22 -13.24
C LEU A 185 -3.08 -22.16 -14.50
N LEU A 186 -2.22 -23.15 -14.69
CA LEU A 186 -1.42 -23.29 -15.90
C LEU A 186 -2.32 -23.68 -17.08
N PRO A 187 -2.05 -23.17 -18.29
CA PRO A 187 -2.87 -23.45 -19.45
C PRO A 187 -2.86 -24.94 -19.83
N VAL A 188 -3.97 -25.42 -20.38
CA VAL A 188 -4.14 -26.81 -20.80
C VAL A 188 -3.63 -26.97 -22.23
N HIS A 189 -2.63 -27.83 -22.40
CA HIS A 189 -2.18 -28.32 -23.72
C HIS A 189 -2.42 -29.81 -23.77
N ILE A 190 -3.25 -30.24 -24.72
CA ILE A 190 -3.61 -31.66 -24.96
C ILE A 190 -2.95 -32.11 -26.23
N ILE A 191 -2.25 -33.26 -26.19
CA ILE A 191 -1.67 -33.95 -27.34
C ILE A 191 -2.23 -35.37 -27.40
N ASP A 192 -2.19 -35.97 -28.57
CA ASP A 192 -2.63 -37.37 -28.73
C ASP A 192 -1.54 -38.35 -28.27
N ALA A 193 -1.93 -39.49 -27.77
CA ALA A 193 -1.06 -40.48 -27.12
C ALA A 193 0.02 -41.07 -28.04
N ASP A 194 -0.17 -41.03 -29.34
CA ASP A 194 0.76 -41.46 -30.37
C ASP A 194 1.83 -40.44 -30.78
N HIS A 195 1.69 -39.18 -30.33
CA HIS A 195 2.74 -38.18 -30.53
C HIS A 195 4.04 -38.61 -29.86
N SER A 196 5.18 -38.26 -30.50
CA SER A 196 6.50 -38.59 -29.96
C SER A 196 6.84 -37.77 -28.72
N LEU A 197 7.72 -38.31 -27.85
CA LEU A 197 8.27 -37.57 -26.70
C LEU A 197 9.01 -36.30 -27.13
N HIS A 198 9.63 -36.31 -28.33
CA HIS A 198 10.29 -35.15 -28.91
C HIS A 198 9.28 -34.00 -29.16
N GLU A 199 8.13 -34.35 -29.74
CA GLU A 199 7.08 -33.37 -30.03
C GLU A 199 6.46 -32.80 -28.75
N ALA A 200 6.23 -33.64 -27.74
CA ALA A 200 5.80 -33.22 -26.43
C ALA A 200 6.81 -32.25 -25.77
N ALA A 201 8.11 -32.59 -25.84
CA ALA A 201 9.18 -31.71 -25.31
C ALA A 201 9.24 -30.37 -26.03
N ARG A 202 9.05 -30.35 -27.36
CA ARG A 202 8.99 -29.13 -28.16
C ARG A 202 7.84 -28.25 -27.73
N ILE A 203 6.63 -28.81 -27.62
CA ILE A 203 5.43 -28.07 -27.17
C ILE A 203 5.63 -27.53 -25.77
N MET A 204 6.16 -28.32 -24.81
CA MET A 204 6.48 -27.85 -23.46
C MET A 204 7.46 -26.68 -23.49
N THR A 205 8.50 -26.76 -24.32
CA THR A 205 9.53 -25.71 -24.42
C THR A 205 8.98 -24.42 -25.02
N GLU A 206 8.24 -24.53 -26.12
CA GLU A 206 7.64 -23.40 -26.84
C GLU A 206 6.58 -22.70 -25.98
N ALA A 207 5.80 -23.45 -25.20
CA ALA A 207 4.75 -22.93 -24.32
C ALA A 207 5.28 -22.53 -22.92
N GLY A 208 6.56 -22.80 -22.59
CA GLY A 208 7.12 -22.56 -21.27
C GLY A 208 6.50 -23.43 -20.17
N LEU A 209 5.99 -24.63 -20.54
CA LEU A 209 5.31 -25.56 -19.64
C LEU A 209 6.21 -26.74 -19.27
N LYS A 210 5.96 -27.30 -18.11
CA LYS A 210 6.63 -28.53 -17.62
C LYS A 210 5.75 -29.76 -17.70
N HIS A 211 4.64 -29.70 -18.45
CA HIS A 211 3.70 -30.80 -18.61
C HIS A 211 2.82 -30.58 -19.83
N VAL A 212 2.28 -31.68 -20.38
CA VAL A 212 1.16 -31.70 -21.32
C VAL A 212 0.18 -32.76 -20.89
N LEU A 213 -1.10 -32.60 -21.24
CA LEU A 213 -2.09 -33.65 -21.08
C LEU A 213 -2.10 -34.51 -22.31
N VAL A 214 -2.32 -35.82 -22.13
CA VAL A 214 -2.25 -36.81 -23.19
C VAL A 214 -3.62 -37.46 -23.35
N ARG A 215 -4.19 -37.37 -24.55
CA ARG A 215 -5.47 -38.00 -24.88
C ARG A 215 -5.21 -39.43 -25.39
N PRO A 216 -5.82 -40.47 -24.80
CA PRO A 216 -5.68 -41.84 -25.28
C PRO A 216 -6.25 -41.99 -26.68
N THR A 217 -5.54 -42.66 -27.57
CA THR A 217 -6.06 -43.09 -28.89
C THR A 217 -6.84 -44.38 -28.73
N ASN A 218 -7.89 -44.58 -29.52
CA ASN A 218 -8.81 -45.72 -29.42
C ASN A 218 -8.20 -47.11 -29.70
N HIS A 219 -6.89 -47.19 -29.83
CA HIS A 219 -6.15 -48.44 -29.97
C HIS A 219 -5.15 -48.57 -28.81
N LEU A 220 -5.57 -49.24 -27.74
CA LEU A 220 -4.65 -49.78 -26.75
C LEU A 220 -3.85 -50.91 -27.45
N LEU A 221 -2.66 -50.56 -27.93
CA LEU A 221 -1.65 -51.59 -28.27
C LEU A 221 -1.16 -52.20 -26.96
N GLU A 222 -1.35 -53.50 -26.82
CA GLU A 222 -0.79 -54.28 -25.70
C GLU A 222 0.73 -54.00 -25.56
N PRO A 223 1.25 -53.87 -24.35
CA PRO A 223 2.68 -53.68 -24.16
C PRO A 223 3.43 -54.93 -24.64
N PRO A 224 4.63 -54.81 -25.25
CA PRO A 224 5.44 -55.98 -25.59
C PRO A 224 5.75 -56.75 -24.31
N ILE A 225 5.39 -58.03 -24.33
CA ILE A 225 5.65 -58.99 -23.26
C ILE A 225 7.16 -59.22 -23.19
N ASP A 226 7.84 -58.58 -22.23
CA ASP A 226 9.14 -59.03 -21.76
C ASP A 226 8.98 -59.69 -20.40
N THR A 227 9.14 -61.02 -20.47
CA THR A 227 9.20 -61.92 -19.35
C THR A 227 10.31 -61.56 -18.39
N LEU A 228 10.00 -61.49 -17.09
CA LEU A 228 10.68 -62.20 -16.02
C LEU A 228 10.20 -61.75 -14.62
N ASN A 229 9.46 -62.71 -14.04
CA ASN A 229 9.45 -63.18 -12.62
C ASN A 229 9.22 -62.26 -11.41
N ASN A 230 8.12 -62.66 -10.72
CA ASN A 230 7.99 -62.89 -9.27
C ASN A 230 8.00 -61.65 -8.32
N THR A 231 6.95 -61.43 -7.62
CA THR A 231 6.35 -62.14 -6.48
C THR A 231 5.15 -61.41 -5.86
N LYS A 232 4.08 -62.15 -5.72
CA LYS A 232 3.03 -62.28 -4.70
C LYS A 232 2.61 -61.11 -3.76
N ASN A 233 1.26 -60.99 -3.75
CA ASN A 233 0.35 -60.66 -2.62
C ASN A 233 0.18 -59.20 -2.28
N THR A 234 -1.00 -58.63 -2.16
CA THR A 234 -2.28 -59.12 -1.61
C THR A 234 -3.39 -58.07 -1.79
N SER A 235 -4.60 -58.57 -1.95
CA SER A 235 -5.91 -57.98 -1.56
C SER A 235 -6.42 -56.71 -2.24
N LYS A 236 -7.46 -56.94 -3.03
CA LYS A 236 -8.52 -56.02 -3.49
C LYS A 236 -9.32 -55.48 -2.27
N PRO A 237 -9.92 -54.32 -2.43
CA PRO A 237 -11.36 -54.23 -2.21
C PRO A 237 -12.11 -53.78 -3.43
N GLU A 238 -13.30 -54.26 -3.50
CA GLU A 238 -14.29 -54.24 -4.57
C GLU A 238 -14.77 -52.83 -4.92
N ALA A 239 -14.99 -52.63 -6.20
CA ALA A 239 -15.60 -51.44 -6.79
C ALA A 239 -17.09 -51.64 -6.90
N GLU A 240 -17.88 -50.73 -6.36
CA GLU A 240 -19.27 -50.56 -6.77
C GLU A 240 -19.37 -49.61 -7.97
N HIS A 241 -20.10 -50.09 -8.98
CA HIS A 241 -20.39 -49.44 -10.24
C HIS A 241 -21.34 -48.26 -10.09
N SER A 242 -21.00 -47.14 -10.70
CA SER A 242 -21.96 -46.21 -11.23
C SER A 242 -21.49 -45.73 -12.60
N MET A 243 -22.23 -46.13 -13.64
CA MET A 243 -22.06 -45.65 -15.01
C MET A 243 -22.66 -44.24 -15.15
N THR A 244 -21.85 -43.25 -15.56
CA THR A 244 -22.34 -42.06 -16.28
C THR A 244 -21.19 -41.37 -17.03
N HIS A 245 -21.39 -41.17 -18.32
CA HIS A 245 -20.75 -40.31 -19.31
C HIS A 245 -19.20 -40.24 -19.37
N ARG A 246 -18.66 -40.97 -20.35
CA ARG A 246 -17.28 -40.93 -20.87
C ARG A 246 -17.06 -39.68 -21.71
N SER A 247 -16.10 -38.79 -21.39
CA SER A 247 -15.32 -38.05 -22.39
C SER A 247 -13.98 -37.46 -21.95
N ASP A 248 -13.80 -36.98 -20.70
CA ASP A 248 -12.49 -36.43 -20.30
C ASP A 248 -11.82 -37.14 -19.10
N ARG A 249 -12.42 -38.23 -18.60
CA ARG A 249 -11.86 -39.01 -17.48
C ARG A 249 -10.68 -39.90 -17.86
N GLU A 250 -10.33 -39.98 -19.13
CA GLU A 250 -9.28 -40.87 -19.65
C GLU A 250 -7.98 -40.14 -19.99
N LEU A 251 -7.87 -38.82 -19.74
CA LEU A 251 -6.65 -38.07 -20.00
C LEU A 251 -5.49 -38.57 -19.13
N GLY A 252 -4.29 -38.61 -19.72
CA GLY A 252 -3.02 -38.78 -19.02
C GLY A 252 -2.28 -37.46 -18.86
N ILE A 253 -1.26 -37.45 -18.03
CA ILE A 253 -0.30 -36.34 -17.92
C ILE A 253 1.11 -36.84 -18.19
N LEU A 254 1.85 -36.09 -19.01
CA LEU A 254 3.26 -36.29 -19.28
C LEU A 254 4.03 -35.08 -18.78
N THR A 255 5.07 -35.30 -17.99
CA THR A 255 5.90 -34.22 -17.39
C THR A 255 7.32 -34.22 -17.93
N ASP A 256 8.08 -33.15 -17.71
CA ASP A 256 9.51 -33.07 -18.02
C ASP A 256 10.31 -34.20 -17.35
N THR A 257 9.92 -34.61 -16.14
CA THR A 257 10.51 -35.75 -15.43
C THR A 257 10.28 -37.09 -16.17
N ASP A 258 9.12 -37.26 -16.78
CA ASP A 258 8.82 -38.48 -17.57
C ASP A 258 9.66 -38.55 -18.84
N ILE A 259 9.92 -37.39 -19.47
CA ILE A 259 10.84 -37.30 -20.61
C ILE A 259 12.26 -37.65 -20.21
N CYS A 260 12.74 -37.09 -19.04
CA CYS A 260 14.03 -37.43 -18.48
C CYS A 260 14.15 -38.94 -18.17
N ARG A 261 13.08 -39.56 -17.66
CA ARG A 261 13.02 -41.00 -17.42
C ARG A 261 13.16 -41.80 -18.74
N ALA A 262 12.45 -41.41 -19.79
CA ALA A 262 12.58 -42.05 -21.08
C ALA A 262 14.00 -42.02 -21.65
N VAL A 263 14.65 -40.86 -21.53
CA VAL A 263 16.07 -40.69 -21.92
C VAL A 263 16.98 -41.56 -21.05
N SER A 264 16.75 -41.65 -19.75
CA SER A 264 17.55 -42.51 -18.86
C SER A 264 17.38 -44.00 -19.15
N GLU A 265 16.21 -44.40 -19.68
CA GLU A 265 15.91 -45.73 -20.14
C GLU A 265 16.39 -46.00 -21.59
N GLN A 266 17.17 -45.09 -22.17
CA GLN A 266 17.74 -45.16 -23.53
C GLN A 266 16.66 -45.32 -24.65
N LYS A 267 15.46 -44.78 -24.41
CA LYS A 267 14.42 -44.71 -25.45
C LYS A 267 14.71 -43.52 -26.38
N ASP A 268 14.51 -43.74 -27.66
CA ASP A 268 14.65 -42.68 -28.66
C ASP A 268 13.43 -41.72 -28.57
N PRO A 269 13.60 -40.45 -28.17
CA PRO A 269 12.49 -39.51 -28.02
C PRO A 269 11.75 -39.22 -29.33
N ALA A 270 12.42 -39.35 -30.48
CA ALA A 270 11.84 -39.07 -31.80
C ALA A 270 10.80 -40.09 -32.24
N THR A 271 10.95 -41.34 -31.78
CA THR A 271 10.11 -42.46 -32.21
C THR A 271 9.23 -43.06 -31.12
N THR A 272 9.51 -42.68 -29.83
CA THR A 272 8.76 -43.21 -28.69
C THR A 272 7.46 -42.42 -28.45
N PRO A 273 6.28 -43.09 -28.55
CA PRO A 273 4.99 -42.45 -28.25
C PRO A 273 4.83 -42.03 -26.79
N CYS A 274 4.13 -40.92 -26.58
CA CYS A 274 3.90 -40.34 -25.24
C CYS A 274 3.16 -41.28 -24.30
N GLN A 275 2.26 -42.15 -24.82
CA GLN A 275 1.45 -43.07 -24.01
C GLN A 275 2.27 -44.01 -23.13
N TYR A 276 3.49 -44.34 -23.51
CA TYR A 276 4.35 -45.25 -22.70
C TYR A 276 4.93 -44.61 -21.44
N PHE A 277 4.98 -43.29 -21.39
CA PHE A 277 5.54 -42.56 -20.27
C PHE A 277 4.52 -41.64 -19.55
N ALA A 278 3.38 -41.38 -20.20
CA ALA A 278 2.30 -40.61 -19.59
C ALA A 278 1.63 -41.39 -18.44
N SER A 279 1.28 -40.71 -17.41
CA SER A 279 0.51 -41.28 -16.29
C SER A 279 -0.98 -41.07 -16.54
N PHE A 280 -1.71 -42.14 -16.73
CA PHE A 280 -3.16 -42.18 -16.84
C PHE A 280 -3.81 -42.39 -15.47
N ASN A 281 -5.12 -42.27 -15.33
CA ASN A 281 -5.85 -42.23 -14.06
C ASN A 281 -5.52 -40.96 -13.23
N LEU A 282 -5.66 -39.81 -13.88
CA LEU A 282 -5.39 -38.51 -13.24
C LEU A 282 -6.21 -38.31 -11.96
N ARG A 283 -5.55 -37.83 -10.94
CA ARG A 283 -6.24 -37.20 -9.83
C ARG A 283 -6.58 -35.78 -10.26
N THR A 284 -7.85 -35.43 -10.16
CA THR A 284 -8.37 -34.10 -10.50
C THR A 284 -8.97 -33.46 -9.26
N ILE A 285 -9.15 -32.15 -9.28
CA ILE A 285 -9.85 -31.41 -8.25
C ILE A 285 -10.88 -30.47 -8.90
N ASN A 286 -12.02 -30.28 -8.22
CA ASN A 286 -13.03 -29.36 -8.73
C ASN A 286 -12.59 -27.89 -8.56
N ALA A 287 -12.97 -27.03 -9.50
CA ALA A 287 -12.69 -25.60 -9.50
C ALA A 287 -13.13 -24.88 -8.23
N GLN A 288 -14.16 -25.36 -7.56
CA GLN A 288 -14.71 -24.80 -6.32
C GLN A 288 -14.12 -25.44 -5.05
N SER A 289 -13.23 -26.43 -5.17
CA SER A 289 -12.55 -27.03 -4.00
C SER A 289 -11.57 -26.03 -3.38
N GLU A 290 -11.28 -26.22 -2.10
CA GLU A 290 -10.37 -25.35 -1.37
C GLU A 290 -8.89 -25.62 -1.70
N ILE A 291 -8.06 -24.59 -1.62
CA ILE A 291 -6.59 -24.70 -1.82
C ILE A 291 -5.99 -25.72 -0.86
N GLY A 292 -6.51 -25.79 0.38
CA GLY A 292 -6.11 -26.78 1.37
C GLY A 292 -6.31 -28.22 0.91
N ASP A 293 -7.43 -28.51 0.25
CA ASP A 293 -7.74 -29.83 -0.31
C ASP A 293 -6.79 -30.18 -1.46
N ALA A 294 -6.44 -29.18 -2.29
CA ALA A 294 -5.47 -29.37 -3.37
C ALA A 294 -4.09 -29.78 -2.81
N LEU A 295 -3.59 -29.07 -1.80
CA LEU A 295 -2.31 -29.38 -1.16
C LEU A 295 -2.32 -30.74 -0.46
N MET A 296 -3.41 -31.09 0.24
CA MET A 296 -3.56 -32.40 0.85
C MET A 296 -3.53 -33.52 -0.21
N THR A 297 -4.23 -33.30 -1.33
CA THR A 297 -4.25 -34.25 -2.45
C THR A 297 -2.85 -34.40 -3.05
N MET A 298 -2.16 -33.29 -3.33
CA MET A 298 -0.80 -33.30 -3.87
C MET A 298 0.18 -34.02 -2.91
N THR A 299 0.10 -33.74 -1.61
CA THR A 299 0.97 -34.34 -0.59
C THR A 299 0.67 -35.83 -0.43
N ARG A 300 -0.61 -36.22 -0.31
CA ARG A 300 -1.04 -37.59 -0.12
C ARG A 300 -0.62 -38.52 -1.26
N TYR A 301 -0.74 -38.03 -2.48
CA TYR A 301 -0.45 -38.81 -3.69
C TYR A 301 0.94 -38.54 -4.26
N ARG A 302 1.73 -37.66 -3.62
CA ARG A 302 3.08 -37.26 -4.06
C ARG A 302 3.11 -36.75 -5.50
N ILE A 303 2.10 -35.97 -5.88
CA ILE A 303 1.99 -35.36 -7.21
C ILE A 303 2.22 -33.85 -7.11
N HIS A 304 2.87 -33.28 -8.13
CA HIS A 304 3.22 -31.86 -8.18
C HIS A 304 2.35 -31.08 -9.16
N ARG A 305 1.49 -31.77 -9.89
CA ARG A 305 0.55 -31.19 -10.87
C ARG A 305 -0.82 -31.82 -10.66
N LEU A 306 -1.84 -30.97 -10.54
CA LEU A 306 -3.20 -31.40 -10.25
C LEU A 306 -4.15 -30.73 -11.27
N PRO A 307 -4.69 -31.47 -12.25
CA PRO A 307 -5.66 -30.93 -13.17
C PRO A 307 -6.93 -30.48 -12.46
N VAL A 308 -7.42 -29.29 -12.80
CA VAL A 308 -8.63 -28.68 -12.24
C VAL A 308 -9.76 -28.86 -13.25
N ILE A 309 -10.90 -29.37 -12.78
CA ILE A 309 -12.09 -29.61 -13.59
C ILE A 309 -13.23 -28.67 -13.20
N ASP A 310 -14.04 -28.32 -14.17
CA ASP A 310 -15.28 -27.59 -13.97
C ASP A 310 -16.44 -28.52 -13.55
N ASN A 311 -17.65 -27.95 -13.38
CA ASN A 311 -18.85 -28.70 -13.04
C ASN A 311 -19.36 -29.62 -14.15
N LYS A 312 -18.72 -29.61 -15.34
CA LYS A 312 -19.01 -30.49 -16.49
C LYS A 312 -17.92 -31.53 -16.67
N ASP A 313 -17.05 -31.73 -15.69
CA ASP A 313 -15.88 -32.62 -15.73
C ASP A 313 -14.85 -32.26 -16.85
N GLN A 314 -14.85 -30.98 -17.33
CA GLN A 314 -13.86 -30.54 -18.33
C GLN A 314 -12.65 -29.93 -17.61
N VAL A 315 -11.44 -30.26 -18.06
CA VAL A 315 -10.20 -29.70 -17.52
C VAL A 315 -10.05 -28.25 -17.97
N ILE A 316 -10.10 -27.32 -16.98
CA ILE A 316 -9.98 -25.87 -17.20
C ILE A 316 -8.57 -25.34 -16.99
N GLY A 317 -7.70 -26.10 -16.33
CA GLY A 317 -6.31 -25.73 -16.05
C GLY A 317 -5.59 -26.80 -15.28
N VAL A 318 -4.30 -26.59 -15.04
CA VAL A 318 -3.49 -27.46 -14.18
C VAL A 318 -2.90 -26.65 -13.05
N LEU A 319 -3.14 -27.06 -11.81
CA LEU A 319 -2.60 -26.46 -10.60
C LEU A 319 -1.23 -27.06 -10.30
N GLY A 320 -0.20 -26.24 -10.17
CA GLY A 320 1.13 -26.67 -9.75
C GLY A 320 1.35 -26.51 -8.25
N GLN A 321 2.05 -27.42 -7.60
CA GLN A 321 2.39 -27.32 -6.19
C GLN A 321 3.23 -26.07 -5.87
N SER A 322 4.20 -25.73 -6.74
CA SER A 322 5.00 -24.51 -6.62
C SER A 322 4.14 -23.25 -6.69
N ASP A 323 3.07 -23.27 -7.51
CA ASP A 323 2.19 -22.12 -7.69
C ASP A 323 1.30 -21.91 -6.45
N VAL A 324 0.83 -23.01 -5.85
CA VAL A 324 0.12 -22.97 -4.56
C VAL A 324 1.04 -22.50 -3.44
N LEU A 325 2.28 -23.00 -3.36
CA LEU A 325 3.24 -22.57 -2.35
C LEU A 325 3.65 -21.10 -2.54
N ALA A 326 3.78 -20.63 -3.78
CA ALA A 326 4.02 -19.22 -4.09
C ALA A 326 2.82 -18.35 -3.72
N TYR A 327 1.60 -18.84 -3.97
CA TYR A 327 0.36 -18.17 -3.55
C TYR A 327 0.27 -18.04 -2.03
N LEU A 328 0.64 -19.08 -1.28
CA LEU A 328 0.69 -19.06 0.18
C LEU A 328 1.81 -18.20 0.75
N GLY A 329 2.96 -18.18 0.07
CA GLY A 329 4.16 -17.52 0.58
C GLY A 329 4.33 -16.06 0.16
N HIS A 330 3.99 -15.72 -1.08
CA HIS A 330 4.27 -14.40 -1.65
C HIS A 330 3.34 -14.06 -2.83
N HIS A 331 2.17 -13.52 -2.55
CA HIS A 331 1.25 -13.03 -3.59
C HIS A 331 1.92 -12.11 -4.63
N SER A 332 2.89 -11.29 -4.21
CA SER A 332 3.60 -10.37 -5.11
C SER A 332 4.46 -11.07 -6.16
N GLN A 333 5.02 -12.24 -5.88
CA GLN A 333 5.84 -12.99 -6.86
C GLN A 333 5.00 -13.52 -8.02
N LEU A 334 3.77 -13.97 -7.76
CA LEU A 334 2.87 -14.40 -8.82
C LEU A 334 2.50 -13.26 -9.77
N ILE A 335 2.26 -12.07 -9.21
CA ILE A 335 1.98 -10.88 -10.00
C ILE A 335 3.18 -10.56 -10.89
N SER A 336 4.42 -10.62 -10.36
CA SER A 336 5.65 -10.41 -11.13
C SER A 336 5.78 -11.40 -12.29
N VAL A 337 5.48 -12.68 -12.06
CA VAL A 337 5.51 -13.70 -13.11
C VAL A 337 4.46 -13.42 -14.20
N GLN A 338 3.25 -13.01 -13.81
CA GLN A 338 2.21 -12.65 -14.79
C GLN A 338 2.59 -11.43 -15.63
N ILE A 339 3.19 -10.40 -15.01
CA ILE A 339 3.70 -9.23 -15.74
C ILE A 339 4.76 -9.67 -16.75
N GLU A 340 5.70 -10.53 -16.34
CA GLU A 340 6.77 -11.02 -17.21
C GLU A 340 6.23 -11.82 -18.40
N GLN A 341 5.22 -12.66 -18.17
CA GLN A 341 4.61 -13.50 -19.21
C GLN A 341 3.61 -12.75 -20.10
N ALA A 342 3.21 -11.54 -19.77
CA ALA A 342 2.27 -10.76 -20.56
C ALA A 342 2.81 -10.53 -21.97
N LYS A 343 1.99 -10.81 -22.98
CA LYS A 343 2.35 -10.68 -24.42
C LYS A 343 1.65 -9.50 -25.10
N ASP A 344 0.63 -8.98 -24.47
CA ASP A 344 -0.23 -7.91 -24.97
C ASP A 344 -0.81 -7.08 -23.83
N LEU A 345 -1.53 -6.02 -24.17
CA LEU A 345 -2.13 -5.09 -23.21
C LEU A 345 -3.18 -5.78 -22.32
N ASN A 346 -3.96 -6.73 -22.87
CA ASN A 346 -5.02 -7.41 -22.11
C ASN A 346 -4.44 -8.30 -20.99
N SER A 347 -3.35 -9.03 -21.28
CA SER A 347 -2.67 -9.84 -20.28
C SER A 347 -1.96 -8.97 -19.22
N LEU A 348 -1.51 -7.78 -19.62
CA LEU A 348 -0.93 -6.81 -18.70
C LEU A 348 -2.00 -6.18 -17.79
N ASP A 349 -3.19 -5.88 -18.33
CA ASP A 349 -4.33 -5.38 -17.54
C ASP A 349 -4.75 -6.39 -16.46
N THR A 350 -4.79 -7.67 -16.79
CA THR A 350 -5.06 -8.73 -15.82
C THR A 350 -4.05 -8.69 -14.65
N ALA A 351 -2.77 -8.48 -14.94
CA ALA A 351 -1.74 -8.38 -13.91
C ALA A 351 -1.92 -7.10 -13.05
N VAL A 352 -2.31 -5.98 -13.67
CA VAL A 352 -2.58 -4.72 -12.97
C VAL A 352 -3.80 -4.84 -12.05
N GLU A 353 -4.83 -5.60 -12.44
CA GLU A 353 -5.96 -5.91 -11.57
C GLU A 353 -5.56 -6.73 -10.33
N LEU A 354 -4.59 -7.64 -10.47
CA LEU A 354 -4.03 -8.38 -9.33
C LEU A 354 -3.27 -7.47 -8.36
N ILE A 355 -2.55 -6.46 -8.85
CA ILE A 355 -1.93 -5.44 -7.99
C ILE A 355 -3.01 -4.75 -7.14
N GLY A 356 -4.14 -4.39 -7.73
CA GLY A 356 -5.27 -3.80 -7.01
C GLY A 356 -5.83 -4.71 -5.91
N ARG A 357 -5.99 -6.01 -6.19
CA ARG A 357 -6.41 -7.02 -5.20
C ARG A 357 -5.38 -7.18 -4.08
N TYR A 358 -4.09 -7.25 -4.43
CA TYR A 358 -3.00 -7.30 -3.48
C TYR A 358 -3.02 -6.12 -2.50
N ILE A 359 -3.16 -4.88 -3.01
CA ILE A 359 -3.24 -3.68 -2.18
C ILE A 359 -4.41 -3.79 -1.18
N ARG A 360 -5.60 -4.19 -1.64
CA ARG A 360 -6.79 -4.34 -0.79
C ARG A 360 -6.57 -5.36 0.32
N THR A 361 -6.02 -6.54 -0.01
CA THR A 361 -5.73 -7.59 0.95
C THR A 361 -4.72 -7.15 2.00
N GLN A 362 -3.59 -6.55 1.58
CA GLN A 362 -2.57 -6.08 2.51
C GLN A 362 -3.08 -4.98 3.44
N HIS A 363 -3.94 -4.09 2.93
CA HIS A 363 -4.56 -3.04 3.74
C HIS A 363 -5.53 -3.63 4.78
N GLN A 364 -6.37 -4.60 4.40
CA GLN A 364 -7.28 -5.30 5.32
C GLN A 364 -6.52 -6.05 6.40
N ASN A 365 -5.37 -6.63 6.07
CA ASN A 365 -4.49 -7.32 7.01
C ASN A 365 -3.68 -6.36 7.91
N GLY A 366 -3.87 -5.05 7.79
CA GLY A 366 -3.19 -4.06 8.63
C GLY A 366 -1.69 -3.92 8.35
N VAL A 367 -1.21 -4.38 7.19
CA VAL A 367 0.20 -4.22 6.80
C VAL A 367 0.54 -2.73 6.69
N LYS A 368 1.70 -2.35 7.22
CA LYS A 368 2.15 -0.96 7.22
C LYS A 368 2.18 -0.39 5.80
N ILE A 369 1.52 0.74 5.59
CA ILE A 369 1.31 1.33 4.26
C ILE A 369 2.62 1.59 3.51
N GLY A 370 3.69 1.99 4.21
CA GLY A 370 5.01 2.17 3.60
C GLY A 370 5.68 0.87 3.13
N ILE A 371 5.24 -0.32 3.59
CA ILE A 371 5.66 -1.61 3.04
C ILE A 371 4.87 -1.90 1.78
N VAL A 372 3.54 -1.73 1.85
CA VAL A 372 2.64 -1.95 0.70
C VAL A 372 3.06 -1.06 -0.48
N SER A 373 3.29 0.23 -0.24
CA SER A 373 3.65 1.18 -1.31
C SER A 373 4.96 0.83 -2.02
N ARG A 374 5.99 0.35 -1.31
CA ARG A 374 7.24 -0.11 -1.93
C ARG A 374 7.05 -1.36 -2.79
N MET A 375 6.23 -2.31 -2.33
CA MET A 375 5.90 -3.49 -3.15
C MET A 375 5.14 -3.08 -4.40
N VAL A 376 4.17 -2.18 -4.28
CA VAL A 376 3.40 -1.64 -5.41
C VAL A 376 4.33 -0.92 -6.39
N GLN A 377 5.26 -0.09 -5.91
CA GLN A 377 6.25 0.58 -6.77
C GLN A 377 7.07 -0.45 -7.58
N THR A 378 7.53 -1.53 -6.94
CA THR A 378 8.29 -2.59 -7.63
C THR A 378 7.44 -3.25 -8.72
N LEU A 379 6.17 -3.57 -8.44
CA LEU A 379 5.26 -4.18 -9.41
C LEU A 379 4.91 -3.21 -10.55
N ASN A 380 4.62 -1.95 -10.23
CA ASN A 380 4.35 -0.92 -11.24
C ASN A 380 5.55 -0.69 -12.16
N ALA A 381 6.78 -0.65 -11.62
CA ALA A 381 7.98 -0.53 -12.42
C ALA A 381 8.13 -1.70 -13.41
N GLN A 382 7.77 -2.93 -13.00
CA GLN A 382 7.73 -4.09 -13.91
C GLN A 382 6.65 -3.94 -14.99
N VAL A 383 5.45 -3.47 -14.63
CA VAL A 383 4.36 -3.18 -15.60
C VAL A 383 4.83 -2.16 -16.62
N PHE A 384 5.40 -1.04 -16.18
CA PHE A 384 5.85 0.04 -17.06
C PHE A 384 7.02 -0.40 -17.95
N THR A 385 7.95 -1.18 -17.40
CA THR A 385 9.05 -1.81 -18.17
C THR A 385 8.50 -2.72 -19.25
N LYS A 386 7.55 -3.58 -18.89
CA LYS A 386 6.94 -4.53 -19.83
C LYS A 386 6.17 -3.81 -20.93
N LEU A 387 5.36 -2.81 -20.54
CA LEU A 387 4.60 -2.01 -21.49
C LEU A 387 5.53 -1.29 -22.47
N TRP A 388 6.61 -0.65 -21.98
CA TRP A 388 7.58 0.03 -22.85
C TRP A 388 8.20 -0.94 -23.87
N LYS A 389 8.65 -2.11 -23.43
CA LYS A 389 9.23 -3.14 -24.29
C LYS A 389 8.24 -3.75 -25.30
N LEU A 390 6.94 -3.70 -25.03
CA LEU A 390 5.92 -4.15 -26.01
C LEU A 390 5.65 -3.10 -27.10
N ILE A 391 5.93 -1.81 -26.82
CA ILE A 391 5.63 -0.69 -27.72
C ILE A 391 6.81 -0.38 -28.64
N VAL A 392 8.06 -0.47 -28.13
CA VAL A 392 9.23 0.07 -28.82
C VAL A 392 10.23 -1.02 -29.19
N PRO A 393 11.00 -0.84 -30.29
CA PRO A 393 12.09 -1.75 -30.63
C PRO A 393 13.26 -1.64 -29.62
N ASP A 394 14.07 -2.72 -29.55
CA ASP A 394 15.19 -2.83 -28.62
C ASP A 394 16.20 -1.68 -28.75
N GLU A 395 16.40 -1.15 -29.95
CA GLU A 395 17.25 0.01 -30.21
C GLU A 395 16.79 1.26 -29.43
N VAL A 396 15.47 1.49 -29.34
CA VAL A 396 14.91 2.62 -28.58
C VAL A 396 15.11 2.37 -27.08
N VAL A 397 14.89 1.14 -26.60
CA VAL A 397 15.15 0.78 -25.20
C VAL A 397 16.60 1.03 -24.83
N ALA A 398 17.56 0.63 -25.68
CA ALA A 398 19.00 0.77 -25.42
C ALA A 398 19.50 2.24 -25.42
N ASN A 399 18.78 3.16 -26.07
CA ASN A 399 19.19 4.55 -26.21
C ASN A 399 18.29 5.55 -25.46
N THR A 400 17.41 5.07 -24.62
CA THR A 400 16.53 5.91 -23.81
C THR A 400 16.49 5.41 -22.36
N CYS A 401 16.06 6.30 -21.45
CA CYS A 401 15.79 5.94 -20.06
C CYS A 401 14.38 6.44 -19.70
N VAL A 402 13.51 5.51 -19.36
CA VAL A 402 12.19 5.81 -18.78
C VAL A 402 12.34 6.01 -17.31
N ILE A 403 11.84 7.12 -16.80
CA ILE A 403 11.79 7.44 -15.37
C ILE A 403 10.36 7.73 -14.94
N VAL A 404 10.03 7.41 -13.70
CA VAL A 404 8.80 7.83 -13.03
C VAL A 404 9.13 8.87 -11.98
N MET A 405 8.17 9.73 -11.68
CA MET A 405 8.35 10.88 -10.80
C MET A 405 7.19 10.96 -9.79
N GLY A 406 7.12 12.05 -9.03
CA GLY A 406 6.02 12.28 -8.10
C GLY A 406 5.87 11.16 -7.04
N SER A 407 4.64 10.73 -6.77
CA SER A 407 4.38 9.67 -5.77
C SER A 407 4.92 8.30 -6.19
N GLU A 408 4.93 7.99 -7.48
CA GLU A 408 5.49 6.74 -8.00
C GLU A 408 7.01 6.71 -7.81
N GLY A 409 7.70 7.77 -8.24
CA GLY A 409 9.17 7.88 -8.09
C GLY A 409 9.61 7.85 -6.64
N ARG A 410 8.80 8.37 -5.70
CA ARG A 410 9.10 8.29 -4.27
C ARG A 410 8.79 6.95 -3.62
N GLY A 411 8.14 6.02 -4.32
CA GLY A 411 7.66 4.75 -3.75
C GLY A 411 6.54 4.94 -2.72
N GLU A 412 5.73 5.97 -2.90
CA GLU A 412 4.62 6.35 -2.02
C GLU A 412 3.25 6.20 -2.70
N GLN A 413 3.22 5.68 -3.93
CA GLN A 413 1.99 5.39 -4.64
C GLN A 413 1.35 4.11 -4.07
N ILE A 414 0.09 4.21 -3.66
CA ILE A 414 -0.69 3.12 -3.09
C ILE A 414 -1.95 2.80 -3.90
N MET A 415 -2.22 3.59 -4.92
CA MET A 415 -3.35 3.47 -5.84
C MET A 415 -2.89 3.88 -7.23
N ARG A 416 -3.67 3.59 -8.25
CA ARG A 416 -3.46 4.11 -9.60
C ARG A 416 -3.77 5.61 -9.59
N THR A 417 -2.74 6.44 -9.38
CA THR A 417 -2.84 7.91 -9.41
C THR A 417 -2.31 8.46 -10.73
N ASP A 418 -2.35 9.79 -10.86
CA ASP A 418 -1.88 10.49 -12.05
C ASP A 418 -0.46 10.04 -12.45
N GLN A 419 -0.24 9.86 -13.75
CA GLN A 419 1.07 9.50 -14.28
C GLN A 419 2.01 10.70 -14.19
N ASP A 420 3.19 10.50 -13.62
CA ASP A 420 4.30 11.45 -13.70
C ASP A 420 5.52 10.69 -14.24
N ASN A 421 5.89 10.92 -15.51
CA ASN A 421 6.99 10.18 -16.15
C ASN A 421 7.75 11.05 -17.15
N ALA A 422 8.99 10.63 -17.46
CA ALA A 422 9.80 11.29 -18.48
C ALA A 422 10.65 10.28 -19.26
N LEU A 423 11.10 10.68 -20.44
CA LEU A 423 11.98 9.94 -21.31
C LEU A 423 13.27 10.73 -21.56
N ILE A 424 14.37 10.25 -20.99
CA ILE A 424 15.69 10.82 -21.24
C ILE A 424 16.30 10.08 -22.44
N ILE A 425 16.73 10.83 -23.45
CA ILE A 425 17.23 10.28 -24.72
C ILE A 425 18.75 10.46 -24.75
N ARG A 426 19.47 9.44 -25.20
CA ARG A 426 20.93 9.54 -25.43
C ARG A 426 21.23 10.62 -26.47
N ASP A 427 22.22 11.45 -26.22
CA ASP A 427 22.62 12.50 -27.15
C ASP A 427 23.03 11.91 -28.51
N GLY A 428 22.48 12.46 -29.58
CA GLY A 428 22.71 11.99 -30.95
C GLY A 428 21.80 10.85 -31.42
N PHE A 429 21.02 10.22 -30.54
CA PHE A 429 20.03 9.23 -30.93
C PHE A 429 18.75 9.93 -31.41
N THR A 430 18.21 9.47 -32.53
CA THR A 430 16.94 9.95 -33.10
C THR A 430 16.15 8.77 -33.67
N HIS A 431 14.85 8.76 -33.45
CA HIS A 431 13.94 7.80 -34.05
C HIS A 431 12.65 8.52 -34.52
N PRO A 432 12.18 8.29 -35.74
CA PRO A 432 11.05 9.03 -36.32
C PRO A 432 9.76 8.89 -35.50
N ASP A 433 9.51 7.73 -34.94
CA ASP A 433 8.26 7.41 -34.23
C ASP A 433 8.36 7.61 -32.71
N LEU A 434 9.44 8.20 -32.20
CA LEU A 434 9.66 8.33 -30.75
C LEU A 434 8.54 9.12 -30.05
N ALA A 435 7.99 10.13 -30.72
CA ALA A 435 6.84 10.89 -30.20
C ALA A 435 5.59 10.02 -30.12
N GLN A 436 5.32 9.22 -31.16
CA GLN A 436 4.19 8.31 -31.20
C GLN A 436 4.31 7.20 -30.14
N PHE A 437 5.51 6.66 -29.90
CA PHE A 437 5.75 5.67 -28.84
C PHE A 437 5.43 6.25 -27.46
N ALA A 438 5.85 7.49 -27.19
CA ALA A 438 5.57 8.16 -25.93
C ALA A 438 4.05 8.41 -25.74
N ASP A 439 3.35 8.84 -26.81
CA ASP A 439 1.90 9.00 -26.78
C ASP A 439 1.20 7.66 -26.53
N THR A 440 1.61 6.60 -27.22
CA THR A 440 1.07 5.25 -27.05
C THR A 440 1.27 4.73 -25.64
N PHE A 441 2.47 4.95 -25.05
CA PHE A 441 2.78 4.54 -23.68
C PHE A 441 1.85 5.23 -22.67
N ASN A 442 1.71 6.56 -22.73
CA ASN A 442 0.85 7.27 -21.78
C ASN A 442 -0.63 6.92 -21.96
N ASN A 443 -1.11 6.71 -23.21
CA ASN A 443 -2.48 6.29 -23.46
C ASN A 443 -2.74 4.88 -22.92
N HIS A 444 -1.86 3.92 -23.16
CA HIS A 444 -2.01 2.59 -22.62
C HIS A 444 -1.93 2.53 -21.07
N LEU A 445 -1.10 3.38 -20.45
CA LEU A 445 -1.15 3.54 -19.00
C LEU A 445 -2.50 4.08 -18.54
N ALA A 446 -3.11 5.02 -19.29
CA ALA A 446 -4.46 5.50 -18.98
C ALA A 446 -5.51 4.38 -19.10
N ASP A 447 -5.42 3.56 -20.14
CA ASP A 447 -6.27 2.37 -20.34
C ASP A 447 -6.11 1.36 -19.18
N LEU A 448 -4.90 1.17 -18.66
CA LEU A 448 -4.59 0.36 -17.48
C LEU A 448 -5.02 1.01 -16.15
N GLY A 449 -5.65 2.20 -16.21
CA GLY A 449 -6.22 2.89 -15.06
C GLY A 449 -5.28 3.84 -14.33
N TYR A 450 -4.15 4.24 -14.93
CA TYR A 450 -3.29 5.33 -14.46
C TYR A 450 -3.66 6.60 -15.23
N PRO A 451 -4.39 7.57 -14.66
CA PRO A 451 -4.90 8.72 -15.43
C PRO A 451 -3.78 9.66 -15.87
N LEU A 452 -4.06 10.40 -16.93
CA LEU A 452 -3.15 11.42 -17.41
C LEU A 452 -2.98 12.53 -16.36
N CYS A 453 -1.76 13.06 -16.24
CA CYS A 453 -1.44 14.15 -15.34
C CYS A 453 -1.96 15.49 -15.87
N ASP A 454 -2.79 16.20 -15.08
CA ASP A 454 -3.29 17.55 -15.43
C ASP A 454 -2.13 18.55 -15.64
N GLY A 455 -1.03 18.37 -14.90
CA GLY A 455 0.20 19.16 -15.01
C GLY A 455 1.04 18.86 -16.26
N LYS A 456 0.63 17.87 -17.08
CA LYS A 456 1.34 17.41 -18.28
C LYS A 456 2.80 17.03 -18.02
N ILE A 457 3.09 16.49 -16.84
CA ILE A 457 4.42 15.96 -16.46
C ILE A 457 4.50 14.51 -16.96
N MET A 458 4.53 14.35 -18.28
CA MET A 458 4.51 13.04 -18.94
C MET A 458 5.39 13.04 -20.18
N MET A 459 5.94 11.87 -20.56
CA MET A 459 6.88 11.74 -21.68
C MET A 459 6.26 12.08 -23.06
N ASN A 460 4.93 12.08 -23.20
CA ASN A 460 4.28 12.57 -24.43
C ASN A 460 4.41 14.09 -24.60
N ASN A 461 4.64 14.85 -23.52
CA ASN A 461 4.99 16.26 -23.61
C ASN A 461 6.49 16.40 -23.97
N PRO A 462 6.84 17.14 -25.06
CA PRO A 462 8.23 17.31 -25.49
C PRO A 462 9.17 17.82 -24.39
N MET A 463 8.68 18.60 -23.43
CA MET A 463 9.48 19.09 -22.29
C MET A 463 10.03 17.93 -21.41
N TRP A 464 9.30 16.81 -21.34
CA TRP A 464 9.67 15.63 -20.57
C TRP A 464 10.22 14.49 -21.44
N ARG A 465 10.46 14.74 -22.74
CA ARG A 465 11.06 13.82 -23.70
C ARG A 465 12.17 14.54 -24.46
N GLN A 466 13.37 14.55 -23.90
CA GLN A 466 14.48 15.33 -24.45
C GLN A 466 15.79 14.57 -24.47
N PRO A 467 16.72 14.88 -25.40
CA PRO A 467 18.11 14.48 -25.31
C PRO A 467 18.74 14.94 -23.99
N LEU A 468 19.65 14.15 -23.44
CA LEU A 468 20.29 14.35 -22.14
C LEU A 468 20.85 15.78 -21.98
N LYS A 469 21.55 16.29 -22.99
CA LYS A 469 22.11 17.65 -22.97
C LYS A 469 21.03 18.73 -22.83
N GLN A 470 19.90 18.58 -23.52
CA GLN A 470 18.79 19.53 -23.45
C GLN A 470 18.08 19.41 -22.11
N PHE A 471 17.91 18.18 -21.60
CA PHE A 471 17.31 17.93 -20.29
C PHE A 471 18.14 18.57 -19.17
N LYS A 472 19.46 18.43 -19.21
CA LYS A 472 20.39 19.11 -18.29
C LYS A 472 20.30 20.64 -18.37
N ALA A 473 20.23 21.21 -19.57
CA ALA A 473 20.08 22.66 -19.78
C ALA A 473 18.74 23.17 -19.19
N GLN A 474 17.67 22.43 -19.39
CA GLN A 474 16.35 22.73 -18.83
C GLN A 474 16.37 22.72 -17.29
N ILE A 475 17.01 21.73 -16.66
CA ILE A 475 17.19 21.68 -15.21
C ILE A 475 17.96 22.90 -14.70
N SER A 476 19.05 23.29 -15.38
CA SER A 476 19.81 24.49 -15.01
C SER A 476 18.97 25.77 -15.09
N LEU A 477 18.04 25.85 -16.05
CA LEU A 477 17.10 26.98 -16.15
C LEU A 477 16.16 26.99 -14.93
N TRP A 478 15.60 25.86 -14.54
CA TRP A 478 14.68 25.76 -13.40
C TRP A 478 15.31 26.18 -12.05
N PHE A 479 16.62 26.00 -11.90
CA PHE A 479 17.33 26.48 -10.71
C PHE A 479 17.62 28.00 -10.73
N LYS A 480 17.65 28.61 -11.91
CA LYS A 480 17.98 30.05 -12.07
C LYS A 480 16.77 30.96 -12.09
N ASP A 481 15.64 30.44 -12.53
CA ASP A 481 14.43 31.21 -12.71
C ASP A 481 13.47 31.04 -11.53
N THR A 482 12.83 32.13 -11.15
CA THR A 482 11.93 32.22 -9.99
C THR A 482 10.47 31.93 -10.31
N GLU A 483 10.15 31.44 -11.50
CA GLU A 483 8.78 31.09 -11.87
C GLU A 483 8.23 29.96 -10.98
N PRO A 484 7.01 30.09 -10.44
CA PRO A 484 6.42 29.07 -9.55
C PRO A 484 6.36 27.68 -10.16
N MET A 485 6.14 27.58 -11.49
CA MET A 485 6.09 26.30 -12.20
C MET A 485 7.45 25.58 -12.20
N HIS A 486 8.57 26.30 -12.20
CA HIS A 486 9.91 25.70 -12.14
C HIS A 486 10.16 24.95 -10.83
N SER A 487 9.62 25.44 -9.71
CA SER A 487 9.65 24.71 -8.43
C SER A 487 8.88 23.39 -8.49
N ILE A 488 7.75 23.35 -9.25
CA ILE A 488 6.98 22.13 -9.45
C ILE A 488 7.76 21.13 -10.32
N TYR A 489 8.35 21.59 -11.42
CA TYR A 489 9.15 20.75 -12.31
C TYR A 489 10.39 20.19 -11.62
N LEU A 490 11.09 21.02 -10.84
CA LEU A 490 12.20 20.55 -9.98
C LEU A 490 11.72 19.55 -8.94
N SER A 491 10.57 19.79 -8.32
CA SER A 491 9.96 18.81 -7.39
C SER A 491 9.73 17.46 -8.06
N ALA A 492 9.28 17.45 -9.31
CA ALA A 492 9.05 16.23 -10.07
C ALA A 492 10.36 15.49 -10.36
N ILE A 493 11.36 16.17 -10.93
CA ILE A 493 12.63 15.51 -11.31
C ILE A 493 13.46 15.06 -10.09
N LEU A 494 13.39 15.78 -8.96
CA LEU A 494 14.02 15.37 -7.71
C LEU A 494 13.42 14.07 -7.13
N ASP A 495 12.20 13.73 -7.53
CA ASP A 495 11.54 12.46 -7.18
C ASP A 495 11.76 11.39 -8.26
N GLY A 496 12.58 11.67 -9.27
CA GLY A 496 12.82 10.78 -10.41
C GLY A 496 13.45 9.44 -10.02
N GLU A 497 12.81 8.34 -10.42
CA GLU A 497 13.28 6.97 -10.20
C GLU A 497 13.30 6.19 -11.51
N TYR A 498 14.30 5.34 -11.65
CA TYR A 498 14.54 4.52 -12.84
C TYR A 498 13.45 3.46 -13.02
N VAL A 499 13.05 3.23 -14.27
CA VAL A 499 12.12 2.16 -14.67
C VAL A 499 12.80 1.19 -15.62
N CYS A 500 13.22 1.66 -16.80
CA CYS A 500 13.88 0.80 -17.78
C CYS A 500 14.69 1.61 -18.80
N GLY A 501 15.52 0.90 -19.57
CA GLY A 501 16.42 1.47 -20.57
C GLY A 501 17.84 1.66 -20.03
N ASP A 502 18.52 2.72 -20.46
CA ASP A 502 19.88 3.02 -20.04
C ASP A 502 19.91 3.86 -18.76
N GLU A 503 20.13 3.20 -17.62
CA GLU A 503 20.19 3.82 -16.29
C GLU A 503 21.27 4.91 -16.17
N SER A 504 22.34 4.82 -16.98
CA SER A 504 23.42 5.82 -16.94
C SER A 504 22.94 7.23 -17.25
N LEU A 505 21.87 7.36 -18.07
CA LEU A 505 21.27 8.66 -18.41
C LEU A 505 20.63 9.33 -17.20
N LEU A 506 19.96 8.56 -16.32
CA LEU A 506 19.40 9.10 -15.08
C LEU A 506 20.51 9.47 -14.10
N LYS A 507 21.58 8.64 -14.01
CA LYS A 507 22.74 8.95 -13.17
C LYS A 507 23.35 10.30 -13.57
N ASP A 508 23.53 10.51 -14.87
CA ASP A 508 24.04 11.77 -15.42
C ASP A 508 23.14 12.99 -15.09
N VAL A 509 21.82 12.78 -15.08
CA VAL A 509 20.84 13.81 -14.66
C VAL A 509 20.99 14.11 -13.17
N ARG A 510 21.12 13.07 -12.31
CA ARG A 510 21.29 13.23 -10.85
C ARG A 510 22.59 13.99 -10.51
N GLU A 511 23.70 13.66 -11.17
CA GLU A 511 24.97 14.40 -11.01
C GLU A 511 24.83 15.87 -11.44
N HIS A 512 24.06 16.11 -12.51
CA HIS A 512 23.81 17.47 -12.96
C HIS A 512 22.90 18.25 -12.00
N LEU A 513 21.88 17.61 -11.42
CA LEU A 513 21.03 18.22 -10.39
C LEU A 513 21.86 18.70 -9.19
N GLN A 514 22.82 17.88 -8.70
CA GLN A 514 23.72 18.28 -7.61
C GLN A 514 24.59 19.49 -8.02
N THR A 515 25.15 19.46 -9.23
CA THR A 515 25.99 20.53 -9.72
C THR A 515 25.19 21.83 -9.87
N ALA A 516 24.01 21.78 -10.46
CA ALA A 516 23.14 22.94 -10.66
C ALA A 516 22.65 23.52 -9.34
N HIS A 517 22.32 22.65 -8.35
CA HIS A 517 21.93 23.07 -7.01
C HIS A 517 23.05 23.85 -6.31
N ARG A 518 24.29 23.31 -6.30
CA ARG A 518 25.44 23.98 -5.70
C ARG A 518 25.79 25.33 -6.35
N GLN A 519 25.40 25.53 -7.59
CA GLN A 519 25.57 26.80 -8.32
C GLN A 519 24.36 27.74 -8.14
N SER A 520 23.25 27.28 -7.55
CA SER A 520 22.05 28.09 -7.36
C SER A 520 22.21 29.07 -6.19
N ASP A 521 21.40 30.13 -6.22
CA ASP A 521 21.35 31.11 -5.13
C ASP A 521 20.68 30.48 -3.88
N ARG A 522 21.14 30.85 -2.68
CA ARG A 522 20.49 30.49 -1.42
C ARG A 522 19.02 30.98 -1.33
N MET A 523 18.68 32.02 -2.06
CA MET A 523 17.29 32.50 -2.18
C MET A 523 16.38 31.50 -2.90
N PHE A 524 16.92 30.61 -3.72
CA PHE A 524 16.16 29.58 -4.43
C PHE A 524 15.42 28.65 -3.46
N VAL A 525 16.12 28.08 -2.46
CA VAL A 525 15.50 27.18 -1.47
C VAL A 525 14.37 27.87 -0.72
N ARG A 526 14.54 29.15 -0.38
CA ARG A 526 13.50 29.96 0.29
C ARG A 526 12.24 30.09 -0.56
N GLN A 527 12.38 30.31 -1.88
CA GLN A 527 11.23 30.35 -2.79
C GLN A 527 10.60 28.98 -2.98
N PHE A 528 11.42 27.94 -3.08
CA PHE A 528 10.96 26.56 -3.18
C PHE A 528 10.07 26.16 -1.99
N VAL A 529 10.43 26.56 -0.76
CA VAL A 529 9.64 26.32 0.45
C VAL A 529 8.29 27.03 0.42
N ARG A 530 8.16 28.21 -0.19
CA ARG A 530 6.88 28.94 -0.27
C ARG A 530 5.76 28.10 -0.82
N ALA A 531 6.04 27.24 -1.79
CA ALA A 531 5.05 26.31 -2.35
C ALA A 531 4.46 25.37 -1.29
N ALA A 532 5.27 24.86 -0.34
CA ALA A 532 4.80 24.04 0.76
C ALA A 532 3.83 24.77 1.70
N LEU A 533 4.01 26.10 1.82
CA LEU A 533 3.28 26.92 2.77
C LEU A 533 1.97 27.49 2.20
N GLN A 534 1.82 27.54 0.88
CA GLN A 534 0.63 28.07 0.21
C GLN A 534 -0.60 27.14 0.29
N PHE A 535 -0.40 25.84 0.57
CA PHE A 535 -1.50 24.88 0.63
C PHE A 535 -2.10 24.77 2.03
N GLY A 536 -3.37 25.17 2.13
CA GLY A 536 -4.32 24.87 3.19
C GLY A 536 -3.93 25.30 4.63
N ASP A 537 -4.53 26.36 5.13
CA ASP A 537 -4.53 26.64 6.57
C ASP A 537 -5.46 25.65 7.27
N VAL A 538 -4.90 24.82 8.15
CA VAL A 538 -5.64 23.86 8.98
C VAL A 538 -6.69 24.58 9.85
N ASN A 539 -6.45 25.85 10.22
CA ASN A 539 -7.38 26.67 10.98
C ASN A 539 -8.71 26.94 10.25
N GLN A 540 -8.69 27.13 8.93
CA GLN A 540 -9.90 27.33 8.16
C GLN A 540 -10.78 26.08 8.13
N TRP A 541 -10.20 24.93 8.34
CA TRP A 541 -10.94 23.68 8.35
C TRP A 541 -11.73 23.48 9.64
N TRP A 542 -11.12 23.71 10.81
CA TRP A 542 -11.84 23.64 12.10
C TRP A 542 -12.93 24.71 12.19
N GLN A 543 -12.72 25.89 11.64
CA GLN A 543 -13.74 26.94 11.54
C GLN A 543 -14.90 26.55 10.61
N LYS A 544 -14.69 25.69 9.61
CA LYS A 544 -15.74 25.13 8.76
C LYS A 544 -16.56 24.02 9.44
N PHE A 545 -16.05 23.42 10.50
CA PHE A 545 -16.82 22.46 11.32
C PHE A 545 -17.87 23.15 12.20
N VAL A 546 -17.62 24.37 12.63
CA VAL A 546 -18.55 25.18 13.44
C VAL A 546 -19.89 25.47 12.72
N PRO A 547 -19.95 25.79 11.42
CA PRO A 547 -21.23 25.97 10.71
C PRO A 547 -22.05 24.70 10.51
N LEU A 548 -21.49 23.51 10.66
CA LEU A 548 -22.21 22.24 10.61
C LEU A 548 -23.33 22.17 11.67
N LEU A 549 -23.07 22.82 12.77
CA LEU A 549 -23.97 22.88 13.91
C LEU A 549 -25.11 23.88 13.71
N SER A 550 -25.01 24.78 12.72
CA SER A 550 -26.00 25.78 12.36
C SER A 550 -26.91 25.41 11.18
N GLY A 551 -26.84 24.14 10.70
CA GLY A 551 -27.78 23.62 9.67
C GLY A 551 -27.55 24.13 8.25
N LYS A 552 -26.37 24.68 7.93
CA LYS A 552 -26.02 25.06 6.53
C LYS A 552 -25.22 23.94 5.86
N PRO A 553 -25.59 23.49 4.66
CA PRO A 553 -24.82 22.49 3.92
C PRO A 553 -23.49 23.12 3.46
N SER A 554 -22.40 22.73 4.09
CA SER A 554 -21.04 22.97 3.58
C SER A 554 -20.33 21.63 3.46
N SER A 555 -19.55 21.43 2.40
CA SER A 555 -18.77 20.20 2.21
C SER A 555 -17.77 20.03 3.36
N HIS A 556 -17.93 18.96 4.14
CA HIS A 556 -17.20 18.69 5.38
C HIS A 556 -15.88 17.95 5.15
N ASP A 557 -15.56 17.70 3.90
CA ASP A 557 -14.49 16.81 3.49
C ASP A 557 -13.11 17.46 3.60
N ILE A 558 -12.18 16.77 4.26
CA ILE A 558 -10.77 17.15 4.31
C ILE A 558 -10.05 16.57 3.10
N ASP A 559 -9.46 17.43 2.27
CA ASP A 559 -8.51 16.99 1.25
C ASP A 559 -7.18 16.55 1.91
N LEU A 560 -7.03 15.24 2.14
CA LEU A 560 -5.83 14.67 2.79
C LEU A 560 -4.54 14.92 2.01
N LYS A 561 -4.63 15.09 0.68
CA LYS A 561 -3.46 15.41 -0.15
C LYS A 561 -2.97 16.82 0.13
N LYS A 562 -3.89 17.82 0.19
CA LYS A 562 -3.55 19.21 0.41
C LYS A 562 -3.27 19.54 1.88
N ALA A 563 -4.07 18.99 2.80
CA ALA A 563 -3.94 19.29 4.22
C ALA A 563 -2.77 18.56 4.90
N GLY A 564 -2.42 17.36 4.42
CA GLY A 564 -1.44 16.48 5.07
C GLY A 564 -0.24 16.13 4.20
N ILE A 565 -0.47 15.36 3.12
CA ILE A 565 0.61 14.72 2.35
C ILE A 565 1.52 15.78 1.69
N PHE A 566 0.94 16.72 0.96
CA PHE A 566 1.72 17.71 0.20
C PHE A 566 2.64 18.56 1.08
N PRO A 567 2.17 19.19 2.20
CA PRO A 567 3.04 19.98 3.05
C PRO A 567 4.20 19.19 3.66
N LEU A 568 3.96 17.93 4.05
CA LEU A 568 5.02 17.06 4.59
C LEU A 568 6.05 16.72 3.53
N VAL A 569 5.61 16.18 2.39
CA VAL A 569 6.50 15.75 1.31
C VAL A 569 7.32 16.93 0.77
N HIS A 570 6.68 18.07 0.50
CA HIS A 570 7.36 19.22 -0.08
C HIS A 570 8.29 19.90 0.94
N GLY A 571 7.87 20.04 2.20
CA GLY A 571 8.72 20.61 3.26
C GLY A 571 9.94 19.75 3.56
N ILE A 572 9.80 18.41 3.63
CA ILE A 572 10.92 17.48 3.81
C ILE A 572 11.86 17.52 2.61
N ARG A 573 11.33 17.62 1.38
CA ARG A 573 12.13 17.78 0.16
C ARG A 573 12.94 19.08 0.19
N ALA A 574 12.34 20.17 0.65
CA ALA A 574 13.02 21.46 0.76
C ALA A 574 14.19 21.42 1.77
N LEU A 575 13.98 20.81 2.94
CA LEU A 575 15.05 20.59 3.92
C LEU A 575 16.14 19.66 3.38
N ALA A 576 15.77 18.62 2.63
CA ALA A 576 16.72 17.72 1.98
C ALA A 576 17.55 18.45 0.93
N LEU A 577 16.92 19.30 0.12
CA LEU A 577 17.59 20.15 -0.86
C LEU A 577 18.60 21.10 -0.18
N GLU A 578 18.21 21.77 0.91
CA GLU A 578 19.11 22.63 1.69
C GLU A 578 20.35 21.90 2.22
N ASN A 579 20.21 20.61 2.52
CA ASN A 579 21.29 19.79 3.08
C ASN A 579 21.99 18.89 2.03
N ASP A 580 21.90 19.22 0.74
CA ASP A 580 22.50 18.49 -0.39
C ASP A 580 22.06 17.00 -0.50
N ILE A 581 20.88 16.64 0.02
CA ILE A 581 20.33 15.28 -0.03
C ILE A 581 19.41 15.15 -1.26
N LEU A 582 20.02 14.98 -2.45
CA LEU A 582 19.30 14.93 -3.72
C LEU A 582 19.21 13.52 -4.33
N GLU A 583 20.07 12.59 -3.90
CA GLU A 583 20.17 11.25 -4.51
C GLU A 583 19.00 10.33 -4.16
N VAL A 584 18.29 10.63 -3.07
CA VAL A 584 17.23 9.78 -2.53
C VAL A 584 15.85 10.38 -2.82
N PRO A 585 15.04 9.78 -3.72
CA PRO A 585 13.73 10.32 -4.06
C PRO A 585 12.68 10.15 -2.96
N SER A 586 12.73 9.07 -2.17
CA SER A 586 11.69 8.76 -1.17
C SER A 586 11.72 9.72 0.03
N THR A 587 10.53 10.13 0.50
CA THR A 587 10.41 11.02 1.67
C THR A 587 11.04 10.40 2.93
N LYS A 588 10.87 9.11 3.14
CA LYS A 588 11.48 8.39 4.25
C LYS A 588 13.02 8.35 4.15
N GLY A 589 13.56 8.19 2.94
CA GLY A 589 14.99 8.23 2.71
C GLY A 589 15.57 9.62 2.98
N ARG A 590 14.86 10.68 2.56
CA ARG A 590 15.22 12.08 2.86
C ARG A 590 15.22 12.36 4.36
N LEU A 591 14.19 11.90 5.09
CA LEU A 591 14.17 12.01 6.56
C LEU A 591 15.37 11.33 7.21
N LYS A 592 15.74 10.12 6.76
CA LYS A 592 16.93 9.43 7.24
C LYS A 592 18.21 10.22 6.95
N GLY A 593 18.35 10.77 5.74
CA GLY A 593 19.48 11.64 5.38
C GLY A 593 19.54 12.90 6.24
N LEU A 594 18.41 13.55 6.52
CA LEU A 594 18.33 14.73 7.39
C LEU A 594 18.74 14.43 8.84
N VAL A 595 18.40 13.24 9.35
CA VAL A 595 18.86 12.80 10.68
C VAL A 595 20.37 12.58 10.67
N GLN A 596 20.91 11.95 9.65
CA GLN A 596 22.34 11.71 9.49
C GLN A 596 23.14 13.01 9.34
N ALA A 597 22.57 14.01 8.66
CA ALA A 597 23.14 15.36 8.55
C ALA A 597 23.00 16.21 9.81
N GLY A 598 22.26 15.74 10.85
CA GLY A 598 21.98 16.49 12.06
C GLY A 598 20.98 17.64 11.90
N ALA A 599 20.28 17.72 10.76
CA ALA A 599 19.28 18.73 10.47
C ALA A 599 17.92 18.46 11.16
N LEU A 600 17.65 17.19 11.46
CA LEU A 600 16.50 16.73 12.24
C LEU A 600 16.95 15.72 13.31
N ASN A 601 16.27 15.71 14.46
CA ASN A 601 16.42 14.61 15.40
C ASN A 601 15.57 13.40 14.98
N GLN A 602 15.91 12.21 15.49
CA GLN A 602 15.24 10.95 15.13
C GLN A 602 13.75 10.97 15.51
N GLU A 603 13.39 11.47 16.69
CA GLU A 603 12.01 11.52 17.16
C GLU A 603 11.11 12.35 16.25
N ARG A 604 11.61 13.51 15.79
CA ARG A 604 10.89 14.37 14.84
C ARG A 604 10.75 13.72 13.47
N ALA A 605 11.80 13.06 13.00
CA ALA A 605 11.76 12.34 11.73
C ALA A 605 10.73 11.17 11.77
N ASP A 606 10.67 10.43 12.88
CA ASP A 606 9.71 9.37 13.09
C ASP A 606 8.27 9.92 13.14
N THR A 607 8.03 11.01 13.84
CA THR A 607 6.72 11.68 13.92
C THR A 607 6.23 12.13 12.54
N LEU A 608 7.08 12.79 11.74
CA LEU A 608 6.75 13.22 10.38
C LEU A 608 6.46 12.03 9.45
N SER A 609 7.28 10.97 9.55
CA SER A 609 7.11 9.74 8.77
C SER A 609 5.79 9.04 9.09
N GLU A 610 5.45 8.88 10.37
CA GLU A 610 4.22 8.21 10.81
C GLU A 610 2.97 9.03 10.46
N ALA A 611 3.02 10.37 10.56
CA ALA A 611 1.94 11.24 10.13
C ALA A 611 1.68 11.10 8.62
N LEU A 612 2.75 11.07 7.79
CA LEU A 612 2.63 10.84 6.35
C LEU A 612 1.99 9.49 6.05
N GLU A 613 2.47 8.42 6.68
CA GLU A 613 1.93 7.07 6.51
C GLU A 613 0.46 6.98 6.95
N PHE A 614 0.05 7.72 7.99
CA PHE A 614 -1.34 7.80 8.42
C PHE A 614 -2.23 8.44 7.34
N PHE A 615 -1.84 9.59 6.78
CA PHE A 615 -2.59 10.23 5.69
C PHE A 615 -2.70 9.34 4.45
N MET A 616 -1.62 8.64 4.10
CA MET A 616 -1.63 7.67 3.00
C MET A 616 -2.61 6.52 3.28
N ALA A 617 -2.59 5.96 4.49
CA ALA A 617 -3.48 4.86 4.88
C ALA A 617 -4.96 5.30 4.90
N GLN A 618 -5.26 6.49 5.42
CA GLN A 618 -6.62 7.04 5.41
C GLN A 618 -7.12 7.27 3.98
N ARG A 619 -6.27 7.82 3.11
CA ARG A 619 -6.62 8.01 1.70
C ARG A 619 -6.93 6.68 1.00
N LEU A 620 -6.15 5.63 1.27
CA LEU A 620 -6.42 4.29 0.76
C LEU A 620 -7.74 3.73 1.31
N SER A 621 -8.01 3.89 2.62
CA SER A 621 -9.26 3.44 3.24
C SER A 621 -10.48 4.07 2.55
N VAL A 622 -10.44 5.38 2.30
CA VAL A 622 -11.53 6.09 1.59
C VAL A 622 -11.70 5.56 0.18
N ALA A 623 -10.61 5.42 -0.58
CA ALA A 623 -10.65 4.92 -1.95
C ALA A 623 -11.23 3.49 -2.04
N LEU A 624 -10.92 2.63 -1.08
CA LEU A 624 -11.45 1.26 -1.03
C LEU A 624 -12.91 1.18 -0.57
N SER A 625 -13.40 2.15 0.22
CA SER A 625 -14.79 2.18 0.71
C SER A 625 -15.77 2.82 -0.28
N THR A 626 -15.30 3.78 -1.09
CA THR A 626 -16.14 4.52 -2.05
C THR A 626 -16.07 3.98 -3.47
N ASP A 627 -15.17 3.02 -3.73
CA ASP A 627 -14.75 2.56 -5.05
C ASP A 627 -14.29 3.71 -5.99
N ASP A 628 -13.99 4.86 -5.38
CA ASP A 628 -13.45 6.03 -6.05
C ASP A 628 -11.92 6.03 -5.95
N LYS A 629 -11.26 5.59 -7.01
CA LYS A 629 -9.79 5.54 -7.12
C LYS A 629 -9.13 6.92 -6.93
N TYR A 630 -9.88 7.99 -7.08
CA TYR A 630 -9.41 9.38 -6.94
C TYR A 630 -9.78 10.02 -5.61
N ALA A 631 -10.39 9.25 -4.70
CA ALA A 631 -10.82 9.77 -3.41
C ALA A 631 -9.66 10.48 -2.69
N ARG A 632 -9.83 11.79 -2.48
CA ARG A 632 -8.87 12.65 -1.80
C ARG A 632 -9.41 13.16 -0.48
N HIS A 633 -10.71 13.06 -0.31
CA HIS A 633 -11.46 13.69 0.75
C HIS A 633 -11.91 12.65 1.78
N VAL A 634 -11.67 12.93 3.03
CA VAL A 634 -12.22 12.16 4.14
C VAL A 634 -13.26 12.99 4.85
N ASP A 635 -14.43 12.41 5.07
CA ASP A 635 -15.45 12.95 5.96
C ASP A 635 -15.13 12.47 7.39
N PRO A 636 -14.70 13.36 8.30
CA PRO A 636 -14.37 12.97 9.67
C PRO A 636 -15.55 12.39 10.45
N THR A 637 -16.77 12.64 10.04
CA THR A 637 -17.98 12.11 10.72
C THR A 637 -18.08 10.60 10.54
N THR A 638 -17.53 10.07 9.45
CA THR A 638 -17.52 8.62 9.15
C THR A 638 -16.43 7.85 9.91
N LEU A 639 -15.45 8.57 10.47
CA LEU A 639 -14.35 7.98 11.22
C LEU A 639 -14.77 7.61 12.65
N SER A 640 -14.11 6.60 13.22
CA SER A 640 -14.22 6.32 14.66
C SER A 640 -13.61 7.46 15.48
N ALA A 641 -14.01 7.60 16.75
CA ALA A 641 -13.44 8.63 17.64
C ALA A 641 -11.91 8.56 17.74
N LEU A 642 -11.34 7.34 17.76
CA LEU A 642 -9.89 7.15 17.76
C LEU A 642 -9.23 7.63 16.46
N GLU A 643 -9.82 7.33 15.31
CA GLU A 643 -9.28 7.78 14.02
C GLU A 643 -9.40 9.29 13.87
N ARG A 644 -10.49 9.90 14.35
CA ARG A 644 -10.63 11.37 14.39
C ARG A 644 -9.59 12.02 15.27
N ASP A 645 -9.33 11.47 16.47
CA ASP A 645 -8.31 11.99 17.36
C ASP A 645 -6.90 11.92 16.72
N LEU A 646 -6.55 10.79 16.11
CA LEU A 646 -5.28 10.63 15.40
C LEU A 646 -5.18 11.54 14.17
N LEU A 647 -6.29 11.77 13.45
CA LEU A 647 -6.33 12.71 12.34
C LEU A 647 -6.03 14.15 12.81
N LYS A 648 -6.67 14.57 13.92
CA LYS A 648 -6.42 15.88 14.55
C LYS A 648 -4.95 16.04 14.91
N GLU A 649 -4.35 15.02 15.53
CA GLU A 649 -2.95 15.05 15.93
C GLU A 649 -2.00 15.07 14.72
N CYS A 650 -2.25 14.27 13.70
CA CYS A 650 -1.45 14.33 12.47
C CYS A 650 -1.53 15.70 11.77
N LEU A 651 -2.71 16.34 11.77
CA LEU A 651 -2.88 17.70 11.25
C LEU A 651 -2.14 18.74 12.12
N ALA A 652 -2.10 18.56 13.45
CA ALA A 652 -1.31 19.39 14.34
C ALA A 652 0.20 19.26 14.08
N VAL A 653 0.69 18.05 13.79
CA VAL A 653 2.07 17.79 13.34
C VAL A 653 2.39 18.56 12.05
N VAL A 654 1.48 18.54 11.08
CA VAL A 654 1.66 19.31 9.81
C VAL A 654 1.71 20.82 10.11
N LYS A 655 0.81 21.33 10.95
CA LYS A 655 0.79 22.74 11.35
C LYS A 655 2.11 23.15 12.02
N SER A 656 2.54 22.37 13.00
CA SER A 656 3.83 22.58 13.69
C SER A 656 5.01 22.59 12.72
N PHE A 657 5.03 21.63 11.77
CA PHE A 657 6.08 21.55 10.75
C PHE A 657 6.08 22.75 9.81
N LYS A 658 4.91 23.21 9.36
CA LYS A 658 4.78 24.44 8.55
C LYS A 658 5.31 25.67 9.32
N THR A 659 5.01 25.79 10.60
CA THR A 659 5.51 26.88 11.46
C THR A 659 7.03 26.83 11.59
N GLN A 660 7.62 25.64 11.80
CA GLN A 660 9.07 25.47 11.82
C GLN A 660 9.72 25.91 10.48
N LEU A 661 9.14 25.53 9.34
CA LEU A 661 9.65 25.96 8.03
C LEU A 661 9.56 27.48 7.86
N ARG A 662 8.45 28.12 8.26
CA ARG A 662 8.31 29.59 8.21
C ARG A 662 9.39 30.27 9.02
N GLN A 663 9.63 29.83 10.24
CA GLN A 663 10.66 30.40 11.12
C GLN A 663 12.07 30.16 10.57
N HIS A 664 12.36 28.93 10.14
CA HIS A 664 13.68 28.56 9.62
C HIS A 664 14.06 29.40 8.38
N TYR A 665 13.12 29.58 7.45
CA TYR A 665 13.36 30.33 6.21
C TYR A 665 12.97 31.80 6.31
N GLN A 666 12.60 32.31 7.48
CA GLN A 666 12.20 33.71 7.73
C GLN A 666 11.14 34.20 6.74
N LEU A 667 10.11 33.39 6.51
CA LEU A 667 9.01 33.69 5.62
C LEU A 667 7.92 34.40 6.44
N GLU A 668 7.64 35.66 6.12
CA GLU A 668 6.58 36.44 6.77
C GLU A 668 5.21 35.79 6.51
N VAL A 669 4.32 35.93 7.50
CA VAL A 669 2.90 35.56 7.36
C VAL A 669 2.26 36.64 6.49
N SER A 670 2.01 36.33 5.23
CA SER A 670 1.22 37.20 4.34
C SER A 670 -0.26 36.93 4.50
#